data_c2a80998fb5c4899b2dbb8dc6b2c8961
#
_entry.id   c2a80998fb5c4899b2dbb8dc6b2c8961
#
_cell.length_a   1.000
_cell.length_b   1.000
_cell.length_c   1.000
_cell.angle_alpha   90.00
_cell.angle_beta   90.00
_cell.angle_gamma   90.00
#
_symmetry.space_group_name_H-M   'P 1'
#
loop_
_entity.id
_entity.type
_entity.pdbx_description
1 polymer ?
#
loop_
_entity_poly.entity_id
_entity_poly.type
_entity_poly.pdbx_seq_one_letter_code
_entity_poly.pdbx_strand_id
1 'polypeptide(L)'
;MSKSIPELYGSLVFNDSEMKARLPKDIYKALAKTINSGSHLELDVANSVAVAMKEWALEHGATHFTHWFQPMTGITAEKHDSFLSPTGVGEAIMEFSGKELVKGEPDASSFPSGGLRATFEARGYTAWDPTSFAFIKGHTLCIPTAFCSYSGEALDKKTPLLRSMEAVSKEATHLLHILGKTDVKRVNTTVGAEQEYFLVDKECYRLRKDLIFCRRTLFGAPAPKGQEMDDHYFGSIKPRVEAFMEELNEELWKLGIPAKTEHNEVAPAQHELAPVFETVNVAVDHNQLVMEMMKKVADRHDLACLLHEKPFEGINGSGKHNNWALSTDTGENLLNPGKTPAENTQFLLFLAAVVEAVDDYADLLRISVATAGNDHRLGANEAPPAVVSLFLGEELEAVVDSIKSEIYFEGKGAVQMSIGPKVLPHFTKDNTDRNRTSPFAFTGNKFEFRMPGSSLSLSGPNVILNTAVAESLAGFCKVLDGLTGSELDLAIHKLLKDTFTDHARIIFNGNGYTDEWLAEAKKRGLPNLKSTPEALPHLIAEKNIELFTKHHVLTKEELFSRYEILLEDYAKTIHIEAKTMEEMVQKDFLPSLFSYVNDLACTGSTKKELVPGITTKAEEKLITKLSGLADTISDELDILKDMIGTAEGMDDYLKAGTYYHDTILAEMETIRLAVNDAEVLIPEDYLPYPTYDALLFYI
;
A
#
# COMPACT_ATOMS: atom_id res chain seq x y z
N MET A 1 25.05 -14.71 24.96
CA MET A 1 24.61 -15.56 23.83
C MET A 1 23.48 -14.81 23.14
N SER A 2 23.54 -14.61 21.85
CA SER A 2 22.39 -14.09 21.08
C SER A 2 21.21 -15.05 21.25
N LYS A 3 20.00 -14.51 21.46
CA LYS A 3 18.77 -15.32 21.51
C LYS A 3 18.64 -16.03 20.16
N SER A 4 18.10 -17.26 20.13
CA SER A 4 17.72 -17.92 18.89
C SER A 4 16.53 -17.18 18.24
N ILE A 5 16.35 -17.28 16.91
CA ILE A 5 15.24 -16.63 16.20
C ILE A 5 13.87 -16.96 16.82
N PRO A 6 13.55 -18.24 17.17
CA PRO A 6 12.29 -18.54 17.86
C PRO A 6 12.13 -17.86 19.23
N GLU A 7 13.21 -17.62 19.98
CA GLU A 7 13.17 -16.89 21.25
C GLU A 7 13.08 -15.37 21.08
N LEU A 8 13.50 -14.88 19.91
CA LEU A 8 13.41 -13.47 19.55
C LEU A 8 12.03 -13.09 19.07
N TYR A 9 11.34 -14.00 18.36
CA TYR A 9 10.07 -13.75 17.72
C TYR A 9 8.96 -13.38 18.74
N GLY A 10 8.36 -12.20 18.56
CA GLY A 10 7.32 -11.67 19.43
C GLY A 10 7.81 -11.26 20.83
N SER A 11 9.14 -11.16 21.07
CA SER A 11 9.67 -10.82 22.39
C SER A 11 9.30 -9.41 22.88
N LEU A 12 8.86 -8.53 21.98
CA LEU A 12 8.38 -7.18 22.29
C LEU A 12 6.86 -7.04 22.05
N VAL A 13 6.11 -8.15 22.09
CA VAL A 13 4.67 -8.17 21.86
C VAL A 13 3.96 -8.77 23.05
N PHE A 14 2.93 -8.08 23.57
CA PHE A 14 2.05 -8.61 24.60
C PHE A 14 1.05 -9.58 23.97
N ASN A 15 1.57 -10.73 23.53
CA ASN A 15 0.86 -11.76 22.76
C ASN A 15 0.05 -12.71 23.66
N ASP A 16 -0.60 -13.70 23.02
CA ASP A 16 -1.43 -14.70 23.73
C ASP A 16 -0.65 -15.47 24.81
N SER A 17 0.63 -15.77 24.59
CA SER A 17 1.48 -16.46 25.57
C SER A 17 1.74 -15.59 26.80
N GLU A 18 2.03 -14.30 26.61
CA GLU A 18 2.20 -13.33 27.69
C GLU A 18 0.88 -13.13 28.46
N MET A 19 -0.24 -13.00 27.75
CA MET A 19 -1.58 -12.90 28.36
C MET A 19 -1.89 -14.12 29.21
N LYS A 20 -1.66 -15.33 28.72
CA LYS A 20 -1.86 -16.57 29.48
C LYS A 20 -0.99 -16.68 30.73
N ALA A 21 0.24 -16.22 30.65
CA ALA A 21 1.20 -16.30 31.75
C ALA A 21 0.89 -15.29 32.87
N ARG A 22 0.33 -14.13 32.52
CA ARG A 22 0.21 -12.97 33.44
C ARG A 22 -1.22 -12.71 33.91
N LEU A 23 -2.23 -13.13 33.17
CA LEU A 23 -3.64 -12.90 33.54
C LEU A 23 -4.21 -14.05 34.37
N PRO A 24 -5.09 -13.76 35.35
CA PRO A 24 -5.95 -14.78 35.99
C PRO A 24 -6.74 -15.55 34.89
N LYS A 25 -6.97 -16.84 35.12
CA LYS A 25 -7.59 -17.73 34.11
C LYS A 25 -8.97 -17.29 33.63
N ASP A 26 -9.77 -16.71 34.50
CA ASP A 26 -11.10 -16.17 34.21
C ASP A 26 -11.01 -14.90 33.36
N ILE A 27 -10.10 -13.98 33.70
CA ILE A 27 -9.82 -12.76 32.93
C ILE A 27 -9.31 -13.11 31.54
N TYR A 28 -8.33 -14.02 31.44
CA TYR A 28 -7.84 -14.48 30.13
C TYR A 28 -8.97 -15.08 29.26
N LYS A 29 -9.85 -15.92 29.84
CA LYS A 29 -10.98 -16.48 29.12
C LYS A 29 -11.99 -15.43 28.66
N ALA A 30 -12.25 -14.42 29.48
CA ALA A 30 -13.13 -13.30 29.12
C ALA A 30 -12.54 -12.48 27.97
N LEU A 31 -11.26 -12.15 28.03
CA LEU A 31 -10.55 -11.44 26.97
C LEU A 31 -10.51 -12.27 25.66
N ALA A 32 -10.16 -13.56 25.74
CA ALA A 32 -10.16 -14.46 24.59
C ALA A 32 -11.55 -14.58 23.94
N LYS A 33 -12.62 -14.54 24.74
CA LYS A 33 -13.98 -14.50 24.22
C LYS A 33 -14.25 -13.21 23.46
N THR A 34 -13.83 -12.05 23.99
CA THR A 34 -13.95 -10.76 23.31
C THR A 34 -13.21 -10.79 21.95
N ILE A 35 -11.98 -11.26 21.93
CA ILE A 35 -11.15 -11.35 20.72
C ILE A 35 -11.78 -12.27 19.68
N ASN A 36 -12.27 -13.46 20.09
CA ASN A 36 -12.73 -14.49 19.17
C ASN A 36 -14.19 -14.32 18.72
N SER A 37 -15.04 -13.69 19.51
CA SER A 37 -16.48 -13.59 19.24
C SER A 37 -17.02 -12.16 19.17
N GLY A 38 -16.16 -11.13 19.30
CA GLY A 38 -16.58 -9.73 19.26
C GLY A 38 -17.48 -9.32 20.46
N SER A 39 -17.45 -10.06 21.56
CA SER A 39 -18.25 -9.70 22.75
C SER A 39 -17.70 -8.46 23.42
N HIS A 40 -18.59 -7.70 24.07
CA HIS A 40 -18.20 -6.50 24.83
C HIS A 40 -17.15 -6.80 25.90
N LEU A 41 -16.17 -5.90 26.04
CA LEU A 41 -15.13 -5.98 27.07
C LEU A 41 -15.60 -5.28 28.34
N GLU A 42 -15.68 -6.01 29.45
CA GLU A 42 -16.02 -5.47 30.76
C GLU A 42 -14.83 -4.66 31.32
N LEU A 43 -15.14 -3.56 32.04
CA LEU A 43 -14.12 -2.65 32.60
C LEU A 43 -13.20 -3.36 33.60
N ASP A 44 -13.70 -4.31 34.38
CA ASP A 44 -12.91 -5.08 35.33
C ASP A 44 -11.89 -5.99 34.63
N VAL A 45 -12.27 -6.55 33.48
CA VAL A 45 -11.34 -7.29 32.62
C VAL A 45 -10.27 -6.34 32.10
N ALA A 46 -10.66 -5.17 31.60
CA ALA A 46 -9.73 -4.15 31.10
C ALA A 46 -8.75 -3.66 32.17
N ASN A 47 -9.20 -3.46 33.42
CA ASN A 47 -8.33 -3.10 34.54
C ASN A 47 -7.25 -4.16 34.80
N SER A 48 -7.65 -5.44 34.81
CA SER A 48 -6.71 -6.54 35.04
C SER A 48 -5.70 -6.67 33.91
N VAL A 49 -6.14 -6.47 32.65
CA VAL A 49 -5.26 -6.47 31.47
C VAL A 49 -4.31 -5.30 31.49
N ALA A 50 -4.78 -4.08 31.86
CA ALA A 50 -3.95 -2.88 31.94
C ALA A 50 -2.80 -3.05 32.93
N VAL A 51 -3.07 -3.60 34.13
CA VAL A 51 -2.04 -3.87 35.15
C VAL A 51 -0.99 -4.85 34.61
N ALA A 52 -1.42 -6.00 34.05
CA ALA A 52 -0.50 -7.01 33.51
C ALA A 52 0.33 -6.46 32.32
N MET A 53 -0.31 -5.68 31.42
CA MET A 53 0.35 -5.06 30.28
C MET A 53 1.37 -4.02 30.71
N LYS A 54 1.05 -3.17 31.72
CA LYS A 54 2.00 -2.20 32.29
C LYS A 54 3.19 -2.90 32.92
N GLU A 55 2.97 -3.91 33.78
CA GLU A 55 4.05 -4.65 34.43
C GLU A 55 4.98 -5.28 33.41
N TRP A 56 4.42 -5.94 32.39
CA TRP A 56 5.19 -6.48 31.28
C TRP A 56 5.99 -5.39 30.55
N ALA A 57 5.37 -4.25 30.26
CA ALA A 57 6.02 -3.14 29.57
C ALA A 57 7.20 -2.57 30.39
N LEU A 58 7.03 -2.39 31.70
CA LEU A 58 8.08 -1.90 32.60
C LEU A 58 9.25 -2.89 32.68
N GLU A 59 9.00 -4.20 32.73
CA GLU A 59 10.04 -5.25 32.67
C GLU A 59 10.88 -5.18 31.40
N HIS A 60 10.28 -4.70 30.28
CA HIS A 60 10.94 -4.49 29.00
C HIS A 60 11.49 -3.06 28.81
N GLY A 61 11.51 -2.24 29.87
CA GLY A 61 12.12 -0.90 29.86
C GLY A 61 11.24 0.22 29.32
N ALA A 62 9.95 -0.01 29.11
CA ALA A 62 9.03 1.03 28.71
C ALA A 62 8.78 2.02 29.86
N THR A 63 8.72 3.31 29.56
CA THR A 63 8.44 4.40 30.50
C THR A 63 7.17 5.17 30.13
N HIS A 64 6.75 5.00 28.88
CA HIS A 64 5.59 5.68 28.29
C HIS A 64 4.67 4.67 27.62
N PHE A 65 3.43 5.09 27.35
CA PHE A 65 2.48 4.40 26.50
C PHE A 65 1.90 5.35 25.46
N THR A 66 1.36 4.80 24.38
CA THR A 66 0.64 5.55 23.35
C THR A 66 -0.52 4.73 22.80
N HIS A 67 -1.63 5.40 22.52
CA HIS A 67 -2.65 4.86 21.66
C HIS A 67 -2.21 5.03 20.23
N TRP A 68 -1.77 3.92 19.64
CA TRP A 68 -1.24 3.86 18.30
C TRP A 68 -2.35 3.58 17.28
N PHE A 69 -2.52 4.44 16.29
CA PHE A 69 -3.57 4.29 15.28
C PHE A 69 -3.12 4.78 13.90
N GLN A 70 -3.92 4.44 12.87
CA GLN A 70 -3.69 4.81 11.46
C GLN A 70 -4.63 5.95 11.08
N PRO A 71 -4.16 7.22 11.03
CA PRO A 71 -4.98 8.35 10.63
C PRO A 71 -5.38 8.26 9.15
N MET A 72 -6.36 9.07 8.71
CA MET A 72 -6.78 9.10 7.30
C MET A 72 -5.65 9.52 6.35
N THR A 73 -4.74 10.36 6.80
CA THR A 73 -3.50 10.73 6.10
C THR A 73 -2.27 10.30 6.91
N GLY A 74 -1.13 10.09 6.24
CA GLY A 74 0.10 9.63 6.88
C GLY A 74 0.11 8.11 7.18
N ILE A 75 1.12 7.68 7.94
CA ILE A 75 1.36 6.25 8.25
C ILE A 75 0.71 5.90 9.57
N THR A 76 1.20 6.44 10.68
CA THR A 76 0.70 6.22 12.04
C THR A 76 0.65 7.51 12.84
N ALA A 77 -0.17 7.53 13.90
CA ALA A 77 -0.25 8.63 14.84
C ALA A 77 0.02 8.12 16.27
N GLU A 78 0.77 8.90 17.03
CA GLU A 78 1.21 8.58 18.39
C GLU A 78 1.20 9.84 19.26
N LYS A 79 0.76 9.67 20.53
CA LYS A 79 0.90 10.67 21.58
C LYS A 79 1.40 9.96 22.82
N HIS A 80 2.66 10.17 23.18
CA HIS A 80 3.30 9.45 24.28
C HIS A 80 2.94 10.07 25.63
N ASP A 81 2.25 9.32 26.46
CA ASP A 81 1.95 9.67 27.85
C ASP A 81 2.82 8.82 28.78
N SER A 82 3.38 9.45 29.85
CA SER A 82 4.20 8.74 30.82
C SER A 82 3.31 7.89 31.73
N PHE A 83 3.82 6.74 32.20
CA PHE A 83 3.21 5.98 33.28
C PHE A 83 3.35 6.70 34.65
N LEU A 84 4.12 7.78 34.73
CA LEU A 84 4.44 8.47 35.99
C LEU A 84 3.21 9.20 36.53
N SER A 85 2.80 8.84 37.77
CA SER A 85 1.76 9.52 38.52
C SER A 85 2.35 10.03 39.84
N PRO A 86 2.40 11.37 40.10
CA PRO A 86 2.83 11.92 41.37
C PRO A 86 1.88 11.54 42.52
N THR A 87 2.41 11.03 43.66
CA THR A 87 1.63 10.63 44.84
C THR A 87 1.70 11.63 45.98
N GLY A 88 2.63 12.60 45.90
CA GLY A 88 2.85 13.59 46.91
C GLY A 88 4.12 14.40 46.70
N VAL A 89 4.65 15.05 47.74
CA VAL A 89 5.85 15.88 47.64
C VAL A 89 7.08 15.00 47.42
N GLY A 90 7.56 14.96 46.19
CA GLY A 90 8.79 14.25 45.80
C GLY A 90 8.64 12.74 45.60
N GLU A 91 7.42 12.21 45.60
CA GLU A 91 7.15 10.79 45.36
C GLU A 91 6.27 10.59 44.08
N ALA A 92 6.45 9.46 43.41
CA ALA A 92 5.66 9.09 42.27
C ALA A 92 5.56 7.56 42.14
N ILE A 93 4.53 7.10 41.46
CA ILE A 93 4.31 5.70 41.10
C ILE A 93 4.18 5.57 39.59
N MET A 94 4.28 4.35 39.09
CA MET A 94 3.95 4.01 37.69
C MET A 94 2.54 3.44 37.66
N GLU A 95 1.62 4.15 36.98
CA GLU A 95 0.20 3.83 36.94
C GLU A 95 -0.30 3.69 35.52
N PHE A 96 -1.22 2.77 35.29
CA PHE A 96 -1.93 2.60 34.03
C PHE A 96 -3.23 1.83 34.30
N SER A 97 -4.36 2.45 34.06
CA SER A 97 -5.67 1.91 34.41
C SER A 97 -6.36 1.30 33.16
N GLY A 98 -7.38 0.46 33.43
CA GLY A 98 -8.23 -0.06 32.35
C GLY A 98 -8.97 1.05 31.60
N LYS A 99 -9.27 2.17 32.25
CA LYS A 99 -9.86 3.35 31.60
C LYS A 99 -8.89 3.94 30.58
N GLU A 100 -7.62 4.06 30.93
CA GLU A 100 -6.56 4.55 30.02
C GLU A 100 -6.24 3.55 28.91
N LEU A 101 -6.35 2.23 29.19
CA LEU A 101 -6.22 1.19 28.16
C LEU A 101 -7.34 1.29 27.12
N VAL A 102 -8.58 1.32 27.58
CA VAL A 102 -9.77 1.21 26.72
C VAL A 102 -9.99 2.46 25.89
N LYS A 103 -9.71 3.65 26.43
CA LYS A 103 -10.06 4.94 25.81
C LYS A 103 -9.01 6.01 26.07
N GLY A 104 -8.59 6.68 25.00
CA GLY A 104 -7.86 7.96 25.08
C GLY A 104 -8.71 9.11 24.52
N GLU A 105 -8.31 10.32 24.85
CA GLU A 105 -8.96 11.56 24.42
C GLU A 105 -7.94 12.51 23.76
N PRO A 106 -7.38 12.15 22.57
CA PRO A 106 -6.45 13.03 21.86
C PRO A 106 -7.16 14.26 21.32
N ASP A 107 -6.41 15.34 21.10
CA ASP A 107 -6.91 16.50 20.36
C ASP A 107 -7.08 16.14 18.89
N ALA A 108 -8.34 16.13 18.44
CA ALA A 108 -8.71 15.82 17.06
C ALA A 108 -8.61 17.02 16.11
N SER A 109 -8.35 18.23 16.62
CA SER A 109 -8.34 19.47 15.80
C SER A 109 -7.27 19.48 14.72
N SER A 110 -6.17 18.75 14.93
CA SER A 110 -5.05 18.65 13.99
C SER A 110 -5.21 17.55 12.93
N PHE A 111 -6.23 16.69 13.06
CA PHE A 111 -6.44 15.60 12.10
C PHE A 111 -7.42 16.03 11.00
N PRO A 112 -7.17 15.64 9.73
CA PRO A 112 -8.12 15.86 8.64
C PRO A 112 -9.47 15.23 8.95
N SER A 113 -10.55 15.99 8.79
CA SER A 113 -11.91 15.52 9.07
C SER A 113 -12.90 15.64 7.90
N GLY A 114 -12.50 16.32 6.80
CA GLY A 114 -13.35 16.50 5.62
C GLY A 114 -14.78 16.93 5.98
N GLY A 115 -14.93 17.89 6.88
CA GLY A 115 -16.23 18.39 7.32
C GLY A 115 -16.97 17.56 8.36
N LEU A 116 -16.48 16.36 8.75
CA LEU A 116 -17.12 15.53 9.80
C LEU A 116 -17.15 16.16 11.18
N ARG A 117 -16.36 17.19 11.39
CA ARG A 117 -16.17 17.85 12.68
C ARG A 117 -16.35 19.34 12.53
N ALA A 118 -17.10 19.96 13.45
CA ALA A 118 -17.16 21.41 13.52
C ALA A 118 -15.81 22.00 13.94
N THR A 119 -15.46 23.18 13.43
CA THR A 119 -14.16 23.81 13.64
C THR A 119 -13.80 24.01 15.14
N PHE A 120 -14.81 24.19 15.99
CA PHE A 120 -14.62 24.37 17.45
C PHE A 120 -14.52 23.05 18.24
N GLU A 121 -14.78 21.90 17.62
CA GLU A 121 -14.67 20.60 18.26
C GLU A 121 -13.22 20.13 18.24
N ALA A 122 -12.61 20.03 19.40
CA ALA A 122 -11.21 19.56 19.52
C ALA A 122 -11.09 18.12 20.02
N ARG A 123 -12.17 17.58 20.64
CA ARG A 123 -12.08 16.24 21.27
C ARG A 123 -12.31 15.13 20.25
N GLY A 124 -11.43 14.13 20.26
CA GLY A 124 -11.63 12.83 19.64
C GLY A 124 -11.45 11.70 20.65
N TYR A 125 -11.74 10.48 20.25
CA TYR A 125 -11.58 9.30 21.08
C TYR A 125 -10.80 8.22 20.35
N THR A 126 -9.81 7.64 21.06
CA THR A 126 -9.23 6.35 20.68
C THR A 126 -9.92 5.23 21.43
N ALA A 127 -10.11 4.09 20.78
CA ALA A 127 -10.68 2.89 21.39
C ALA A 127 -9.73 1.71 21.16
N TRP A 128 -9.37 1.00 22.23
CA TRP A 128 -8.49 -0.16 22.15
C TRP A 128 -9.07 -1.24 21.24
N ASP A 129 -8.24 -1.75 20.34
CA ASP A 129 -8.54 -2.93 19.54
C ASP A 129 -7.87 -4.16 20.16
N PRO A 130 -8.59 -5.01 20.88
CA PRO A 130 -8.02 -6.21 21.50
C PRO A 130 -7.66 -7.30 20.51
N THR A 131 -8.05 -7.18 19.23
CA THR A 131 -7.72 -8.13 18.17
C THR A 131 -6.33 -7.94 17.56
N SER A 132 -5.68 -6.81 17.90
CA SER A 132 -4.28 -6.52 17.59
C SER A 132 -3.46 -6.39 18.87
N PHE A 133 -2.34 -7.11 18.94
CA PHE A 133 -1.52 -7.13 20.16
C PHE A 133 -0.78 -5.81 20.36
N ALA A 134 -0.73 -5.37 21.63
CA ALA A 134 0.14 -4.28 22.04
C ALA A 134 1.62 -4.68 21.95
N PHE A 135 2.49 -3.75 21.64
CA PHE A 135 3.91 -3.99 21.42
C PHE A 135 4.78 -2.86 21.99
N ILE A 136 6.06 -3.12 22.18
CA ILE A 136 7.03 -2.13 22.64
C ILE A 136 7.87 -1.66 21.47
N LYS A 137 7.91 -0.34 21.30
CA LYS A 137 8.77 0.35 20.34
C LYS A 137 9.66 1.35 21.08
N GLY A 138 10.95 1.08 21.13
CA GLY A 138 11.89 1.84 21.96
C GLY A 138 11.52 1.74 23.45
N HIS A 139 11.15 2.86 24.08
CA HIS A 139 10.73 2.93 25.49
C HIS A 139 9.21 3.17 25.65
N THR A 140 8.42 2.85 24.64
CA THR A 140 6.99 3.13 24.61
C THR A 140 6.17 1.88 24.33
N LEU A 141 5.19 1.63 25.21
CA LEU A 141 4.13 0.65 24.95
C LEU A 141 3.15 1.24 23.94
N CYS A 142 3.08 0.64 22.76
CA CYS A 142 2.14 1.01 21.69
C CYS A 142 0.90 0.11 21.77
N ILE A 143 -0.26 0.73 21.90
CA ILE A 143 -1.56 0.05 22.04
C ILE A 143 -2.34 0.31 20.76
N PRO A 144 -2.59 -0.72 19.90
CA PRO A 144 -3.39 -0.55 18.68
C PRO A 144 -4.81 -0.10 19.00
N THR A 145 -5.26 0.98 18.37
CA THR A 145 -6.57 1.59 18.61
C THR A 145 -7.26 2.01 17.32
N ALA A 146 -8.58 2.09 17.38
CA ALA A 146 -9.40 2.87 16.46
C ALA A 146 -9.44 4.33 16.91
N PHE A 147 -9.79 5.25 15.99
CA PHE A 147 -9.90 6.69 16.29
C PHE A 147 -11.16 7.27 15.67
N CYS A 148 -11.97 7.97 16.47
CA CYS A 148 -13.20 8.60 16.01
C CYS A 148 -13.34 10.03 16.54
N SER A 149 -14.25 10.78 15.88
CA SER A 149 -14.67 12.12 16.30
C SER A 149 -15.44 12.10 17.61
N TYR A 150 -15.74 13.27 18.13
CA TYR A 150 -16.60 13.42 19.32
C TYR A 150 -18.00 12.79 19.12
N SER A 151 -18.54 12.85 17.92
CA SER A 151 -19.86 12.29 17.53
C SER A 151 -19.80 10.81 17.11
N GLY A 152 -18.59 10.23 16.99
CA GLY A 152 -18.39 8.79 16.75
C GLY A 152 -18.07 8.39 15.31
N GLU A 153 -17.94 9.36 14.38
CA GLU A 153 -17.50 9.06 13.02
C GLU A 153 -16.05 8.63 12.97
N ALA A 154 -15.75 7.64 12.16
CA ALA A 154 -14.40 7.11 11.98
C ALA A 154 -13.47 8.15 11.31
N LEU A 155 -12.41 8.56 12.01
CA LEU A 155 -11.36 9.45 11.53
C LEU A 155 -10.03 8.71 11.26
N ASP A 156 -10.11 7.38 11.13
CA ASP A 156 -8.98 6.49 10.91
C ASP A 156 -9.21 5.53 9.73
N LYS A 157 -8.21 4.71 9.47
CA LYS A 157 -8.26 3.65 8.45
C LYS A 157 -8.65 2.29 9.04
N LYS A 158 -8.50 2.08 10.35
CA LYS A 158 -8.73 0.78 11.00
C LYS A 158 -10.21 0.51 11.26
N THR A 159 -10.99 1.51 11.68
CA THR A 159 -12.41 1.33 11.95
C THR A 159 -13.18 0.80 10.75
N PRO A 160 -13.07 1.39 9.53
CA PRO A 160 -13.72 0.81 8.35
C PRO A 160 -13.20 -0.59 8.01
N LEU A 161 -11.92 -0.87 8.26
CA LEU A 161 -11.34 -2.19 8.02
C LEU A 161 -12.01 -3.25 8.90
N LEU A 162 -12.11 -3.01 10.20
CA LEU A 162 -12.76 -3.94 11.15
C LEU A 162 -14.24 -4.13 10.78
N ARG A 163 -14.96 -3.06 10.45
CA ARG A 163 -16.37 -3.14 10.00
C ARG A 163 -16.50 -3.98 8.71
N SER A 164 -15.59 -3.84 7.75
CA SER A 164 -15.60 -4.63 6.50
C SER A 164 -15.30 -6.11 6.74
N MET A 165 -14.41 -6.42 7.70
CA MET A 165 -14.14 -7.80 8.12
C MET A 165 -15.37 -8.47 8.73
N GLU A 166 -16.13 -7.74 9.55
CA GLU A 166 -17.39 -8.24 10.13
C GLU A 166 -18.44 -8.47 9.03
N ALA A 167 -18.56 -7.55 8.07
CA ALA A 167 -19.51 -7.66 6.96
C ALA A 167 -19.24 -8.92 6.12
N VAL A 168 -18.00 -9.12 5.66
CA VAL A 168 -17.67 -10.31 4.84
C VAL A 168 -17.75 -11.60 5.66
N SER A 169 -17.36 -11.57 6.92
CA SER A 169 -17.45 -12.72 7.82
C SER A 169 -18.89 -13.19 7.98
N LYS A 170 -19.81 -12.26 8.20
CA LYS A 170 -21.26 -12.55 8.35
C LYS A 170 -21.81 -13.26 7.12
N GLU A 171 -21.62 -12.71 5.95
CA GLU A 171 -22.20 -13.25 4.72
C GLU A 171 -21.49 -14.55 4.27
N ALA A 172 -20.19 -14.65 4.43
CA ALA A 172 -19.44 -15.88 4.12
C ALA A 172 -19.81 -17.03 5.05
N THR A 173 -19.98 -16.78 6.36
CA THR A 173 -20.42 -17.76 7.32
C THR A 173 -21.87 -18.21 7.02
N HIS A 174 -22.76 -17.28 6.64
CA HIS A 174 -24.12 -17.62 6.24
C HIS A 174 -24.14 -18.55 5.02
N LEU A 175 -23.36 -18.24 3.98
CA LEU A 175 -23.25 -19.13 2.81
C LEU A 175 -22.74 -20.53 3.19
N LEU A 176 -21.72 -20.61 4.05
CA LEU A 176 -21.19 -21.90 4.53
C LEU A 176 -22.24 -22.70 5.31
N HIS A 177 -23.09 -22.04 6.12
CA HIS A 177 -24.20 -22.69 6.81
C HIS A 177 -25.26 -23.21 5.84
N ILE A 178 -25.59 -22.49 4.77
CA ILE A 178 -26.48 -22.98 3.69
C ILE A 178 -25.88 -24.25 3.05
N LEU A 179 -24.54 -24.29 2.88
CA LEU A 179 -23.82 -25.45 2.36
C LEU A 179 -23.66 -26.59 3.38
N GLY A 180 -24.22 -26.46 4.59
CA GLY A 180 -24.21 -27.49 5.64
C GLY A 180 -23.01 -27.46 6.58
N LYS A 181 -22.10 -26.49 6.48
CA LYS A 181 -20.93 -26.32 7.37
C LYS A 181 -21.30 -25.49 8.61
N THR A 182 -22.15 -25.99 9.45
CA THR A 182 -22.71 -25.29 10.64
C THR A 182 -21.74 -25.20 11.82
N ASP A 183 -20.60 -25.85 11.77
CA ASP A 183 -19.50 -25.80 12.74
C ASP A 183 -18.64 -24.53 12.58
N VAL A 184 -18.60 -23.93 11.40
CA VAL A 184 -17.91 -22.66 11.14
C VAL A 184 -18.66 -21.51 11.81
N LYS A 185 -17.98 -20.76 12.67
CA LYS A 185 -18.56 -19.63 13.42
C LYS A 185 -18.13 -18.28 12.84
N ARG A 186 -17.00 -18.24 12.16
CA ARG A 186 -16.42 -17.03 11.61
C ARG A 186 -15.58 -17.32 10.38
N VAL A 187 -15.61 -16.41 9.42
CA VAL A 187 -14.66 -16.36 8.31
C VAL A 187 -13.78 -15.11 8.47
N ASN A 188 -12.48 -15.30 8.41
CA ASN A 188 -11.50 -14.21 8.47
C ASN A 188 -10.94 -13.94 7.10
N THR A 189 -10.72 -12.67 6.79
CA THR A 189 -9.87 -12.29 5.66
C THR A 189 -8.41 -12.34 6.07
N THR A 190 -7.56 -12.85 5.19
CA THR A 190 -6.11 -12.92 5.41
C THR A 190 -5.37 -12.18 4.31
N VAL A 191 -4.25 -11.55 4.67
CA VAL A 191 -3.42 -10.79 3.74
C VAL A 191 -1.95 -11.07 3.98
N GLY A 192 -1.20 -11.24 2.88
CA GLY A 192 0.25 -11.15 2.83
C GLY A 192 0.64 -9.96 1.96
N ALA A 193 1.38 -9.01 2.52
CA ALA A 193 1.82 -7.81 1.83
C ALA A 193 3.26 -8.01 1.29
N GLU A 194 3.47 -7.80 -0.01
CA GLU A 194 4.81 -7.78 -0.62
C GLU A 194 5.25 -6.31 -0.73
N GLN A 195 6.18 -5.88 0.13
CA GLN A 195 6.62 -4.49 0.22
C GLN A 195 7.86 -4.26 -0.62
N GLU A 196 7.71 -3.57 -1.75
CA GLU A 196 8.83 -3.06 -2.53
C GLU A 196 9.31 -1.71 -2.00
N TYR A 197 10.61 -1.44 -2.12
CA TYR A 197 11.26 -0.22 -1.66
C TYR A 197 12.60 0.02 -2.37
N PHE A 198 13.05 1.28 -2.36
CA PHE A 198 14.41 1.63 -2.79
C PHE A 198 15.29 1.97 -1.59
N LEU A 199 16.56 1.62 -1.68
CA LEU A 199 17.60 2.11 -0.78
C LEU A 199 18.55 3.00 -1.57
N VAL A 200 18.89 4.15 -1.01
CA VAL A 200 19.88 5.06 -1.57
C VAL A 200 20.87 5.48 -0.48
N ASP A 201 22.05 5.91 -0.87
CA ASP A 201 23.02 6.46 0.07
C ASP A 201 22.46 7.68 0.79
N LYS A 202 22.63 7.75 2.11
CA LYS A 202 22.04 8.80 2.96
C LYS A 202 22.62 10.19 2.65
N GLU A 203 23.90 10.27 2.30
CA GLU A 203 24.51 11.56 1.94
C GLU A 203 23.96 12.05 0.60
N CYS A 204 23.80 11.16 -0.40
CA CYS A 204 23.13 11.49 -1.65
C CYS A 204 21.68 11.94 -1.43
N TYR A 205 20.93 11.23 -0.56
CA TYR A 205 19.57 11.61 -0.20
C TYR A 205 19.48 13.02 0.40
N ARG A 206 20.39 13.37 1.33
CA ARG A 206 20.41 14.67 2.02
C ARG A 206 20.67 15.85 1.10
N LEU A 207 21.33 15.64 -0.01
CA LEU A 207 21.62 16.66 -1.01
C LEU A 207 20.47 16.87 -2.01
N ARG A 208 19.40 16.09 -1.93
CA ARG A 208 18.26 16.17 -2.85
C ARG A 208 16.98 16.62 -2.14
N LYS A 209 16.62 17.89 -2.34
CA LYS A 209 15.39 18.48 -1.77
C LYS A 209 14.13 17.76 -2.23
N ASP A 210 14.08 17.32 -3.49
CA ASP A 210 12.96 16.57 -4.05
C ASP A 210 12.76 15.22 -3.36
N LEU A 211 13.82 14.47 -3.05
CA LEU A 211 13.71 13.25 -2.26
C LEU A 211 13.24 13.52 -0.81
N ILE A 212 13.70 14.63 -0.20
CA ILE A 212 13.33 15.00 1.17
C ILE A 212 11.86 15.42 1.24
N PHE A 213 11.39 16.30 0.36
CA PHE A 213 10.04 16.88 0.43
C PHE A 213 9.00 16.06 -0.32
N CYS A 214 9.36 15.49 -1.48
CA CYS A 214 8.44 14.79 -2.37
C CYS A 214 8.62 13.27 -2.35
N ARG A 215 9.72 12.76 -1.78
CA ARG A 215 10.10 11.33 -1.76
C ARG A 215 10.34 10.73 -3.15
N ARG A 216 10.39 11.58 -4.17
CA ARG A 216 10.72 11.23 -5.55
C ARG A 216 11.60 12.29 -6.17
N THR A 217 12.35 11.92 -7.20
CA THR A 217 13.15 12.88 -7.98
C THR A 217 12.26 13.67 -8.93
N LEU A 218 12.41 14.99 -8.92
CA LEU A 218 11.75 15.88 -9.88
C LEU A 218 12.61 16.10 -11.13
N PHE A 219 13.92 15.84 -11.02
CA PHE A 219 14.92 15.91 -12.09
C PHE A 219 15.80 14.66 -12.06
N GLY A 220 16.43 14.34 -13.17
CA GLY A 220 17.43 13.31 -13.31
C GLY A 220 17.48 12.78 -14.74
N ALA A 221 18.59 13.05 -15.40
CA ALA A 221 18.91 12.41 -16.67
C ALA A 221 19.15 10.91 -16.45
N PRO A 222 18.76 10.04 -17.40
CA PRO A 222 19.03 8.61 -17.29
C PRO A 222 20.53 8.34 -17.15
N ALA A 223 20.87 7.43 -16.23
CA ALA A 223 22.23 6.89 -16.12
C ALA A 223 22.62 6.14 -17.41
N PRO A 224 23.92 6.01 -17.72
CA PRO A 224 24.39 5.21 -18.86
C PRO A 224 23.96 3.73 -18.80
N LYS A 225 23.68 3.23 -17.62
CA LYS A 225 23.10 1.92 -17.36
C LYS A 225 21.87 2.10 -16.46
N GLY A 226 20.76 1.51 -16.87
CA GLY A 226 19.54 1.37 -16.07
C GLY A 226 19.33 -0.09 -15.65
N GLN A 227 18.24 -0.67 -16.12
CA GLN A 227 17.83 -2.07 -15.84
C GLN A 227 17.90 -3.00 -17.07
N GLU A 228 18.57 -2.58 -18.15
CA GLU A 228 18.58 -3.25 -19.45
C GLU A 228 19.18 -4.66 -19.41
N MET A 229 20.04 -4.92 -18.44
CA MET A 229 20.73 -6.21 -18.31
C MET A 229 20.01 -7.19 -17.39
N ASP A 230 18.95 -6.77 -16.68
CA ASP A 230 18.22 -7.56 -15.67
C ASP A 230 19.14 -8.20 -14.59
N ASP A 231 20.32 -7.60 -14.41
CA ASP A 231 21.41 -8.18 -13.58
C ASP A 231 21.26 -7.83 -12.10
N HIS A 232 20.36 -6.93 -11.71
CA HIS A 232 20.07 -6.63 -10.32
C HIS A 232 19.15 -7.70 -9.70
N TYR A 233 18.07 -8.06 -10.35
CA TYR A 233 17.12 -9.07 -9.88
C TYR A 233 17.78 -10.44 -9.66
N PHE A 234 18.64 -10.86 -10.56
CA PHE A 234 19.39 -12.13 -10.49
C PHE A 234 20.76 -11.98 -9.83
N GLY A 235 21.08 -10.78 -9.35
CA GLY A 235 22.34 -10.50 -8.67
C GLY A 235 22.36 -10.93 -7.20
N SER A 236 23.56 -11.00 -6.62
CA SER A 236 23.72 -11.16 -5.18
C SER A 236 23.34 -9.86 -4.47
N ILE A 237 22.82 -10.00 -3.24
CA ILE A 237 22.56 -8.85 -2.37
C ILE A 237 23.91 -8.23 -1.98
N LYS A 238 24.03 -6.91 -2.10
CA LYS A 238 25.25 -6.18 -1.75
C LYS A 238 25.46 -6.19 -0.23
N PRO A 239 26.72 -6.25 0.27
CA PRO A 239 26.97 -6.41 1.71
C PRO A 239 26.32 -5.37 2.62
N ARG A 240 26.26 -4.09 2.19
CA ARG A 240 25.63 -3.03 2.97
C ARG A 240 24.10 -3.19 3.04
N VAL A 241 23.48 -3.66 1.96
CA VAL A 241 22.05 -3.99 1.89
C VAL A 241 21.75 -5.24 2.71
N GLU A 242 22.60 -6.27 2.64
CA GLU A 242 22.48 -7.49 3.45
C GLU A 242 22.49 -7.16 4.95
N ALA A 243 23.44 -6.34 5.41
CA ALA A 243 23.48 -5.90 6.81
C ALA A 243 22.22 -5.13 7.25
N PHE A 244 21.67 -4.29 6.38
CA PHE A 244 20.39 -3.63 6.60
C PHE A 244 19.22 -4.64 6.72
N MET A 245 19.15 -5.61 5.80
CA MET A 245 18.10 -6.64 5.80
C MET A 245 18.17 -7.52 7.05
N GLU A 246 19.39 -7.94 7.47
CA GLU A 246 19.58 -8.71 8.70
C GLU A 246 19.06 -7.97 9.94
N GLU A 247 19.42 -6.71 10.13
CA GLU A 247 18.94 -5.90 11.26
C GLU A 247 17.44 -5.65 11.18
N LEU A 248 16.92 -5.36 9.98
CA LEU A 248 15.48 -5.17 9.77
C LEU A 248 14.70 -6.42 10.17
N ASN A 249 15.13 -7.60 9.75
CA ASN A 249 14.49 -8.86 10.12
C ASN A 249 14.46 -9.06 11.65
N GLU A 250 15.58 -8.81 12.34
CA GLU A 250 15.62 -8.93 13.80
C GLU A 250 14.62 -8.00 14.48
N GLU A 251 14.55 -6.74 14.06
CA GLU A 251 13.62 -5.76 14.61
C GLU A 251 12.15 -6.15 14.34
N LEU A 252 11.85 -6.62 13.14
CA LEU A 252 10.51 -7.08 12.76
C LEU A 252 10.11 -8.34 13.53
N TRP A 253 11.01 -9.31 13.68
CA TRP A 253 10.72 -10.53 14.47
C TRP A 253 10.46 -10.22 15.94
N LYS A 254 11.20 -9.28 16.58
CA LYS A 254 10.91 -8.82 17.94
C LYS A 254 9.49 -8.27 18.07
N LEU A 255 9.00 -7.59 17.03
CA LEU A 255 7.65 -7.04 16.95
C LEU A 255 6.59 -8.08 16.51
N GLY A 256 6.97 -9.37 16.39
CA GLY A 256 6.06 -10.44 16.01
C GLY A 256 5.66 -10.43 14.53
N ILE A 257 6.36 -9.66 13.70
CA ILE A 257 6.10 -9.58 12.26
C ILE A 257 6.86 -10.72 11.58
N PRO A 258 6.16 -11.65 10.89
CA PRO A 258 6.78 -12.83 10.31
C PRO A 258 7.45 -12.53 8.96
N ALA A 259 8.40 -11.59 8.93
CA ALA A 259 9.23 -11.31 7.76
C ALA A 259 9.99 -12.58 7.33
N LYS A 260 9.90 -12.95 6.07
CA LYS A 260 10.37 -14.25 5.60
C LYS A 260 11.19 -14.21 4.32
N THR A 261 10.80 -13.39 3.35
CA THR A 261 11.44 -13.35 2.03
C THR A 261 11.98 -11.96 1.77
N GLU A 262 13.21 -11.87 1.34
CA GLU A 262 13.85 -10.64 0.88
C GLU A 262 14.68 -10.94 -0.36
N HIS A 263 14.62 -10.06 -1.34
CA HIS A 263 15.41 -10.16 -2.56
C HIS A 263 15.57 -8.80 -3.25
N ASN A 264 16.45 -8.77 -4.25
CA ASN A 264 16.57 -7.64 -5.16
C ASN A 264 15.40 -7.62 -6.13
N GLU A 265 14.91 -6.44 -6.46
CA GLU A 265 13.94 -6.20 -7.52
C GLU A 265 14.62 -5.82 -8.85
N VAL A 266 13.83 -5.59 -9.91
CA VAL A 266 14.34 -5.38 -11.27
C VAL A 266 15.12 -4.07 -11.39
N ALA A 267 14.63 -2.98 -10.78
CA ALA A 267 15.32 -1.70 -10.84
C ALA A 267 16.58 -1.69 -9.95
N PRO A 268 17.66 -1.02 -10.37
CA PRO A 268 18.84 -0.82 -9.51
C PRO A 268 18.43 -0.18 -8.17
N ALA A 269 19.03 -0.60 -7.09
CA ALA A 269 18.75 -0.16 -5.72
C ALA A 269 17.33 -0.47 -5.20
N GLN A 270 16.56 -1.28 -5.91
CA GLN A 270 15.21 -1.73 -5.51
C GLN A 270 15.26 -3.12 -4.88
N HIS A 271 14.45 -3.28 -3.83
CA HIS A 271 14.35 -4.53 -3.05
C HIS A 271 12.91 -4.79 -2.64
N GLU A 272 12.62 -6.03 -2.22
CA GLU A 272 11.31 -6.43 -1.70
C GLU A 272 11.45 -7.19 -0.38
N LEU A 273 10.46 -7.00 0.49
CA LEU A 273 10.25 -7.79 1.70
C LEU A 273 8.82 -8.35 1.71
N ALA A 274 8.70 -9.67 1.88
CA ALA A 274 7.42 -10.35 1.98
C ALA A 274 7.29 -11.12 3.29
N PRO A 275 6.33 -10.76 4.19
CA PRO A 275 5.99 -11.50 5.38
C PRO A 275 5.07 -12.68 5.07
N VAL A 276 4.95 -13.61 6.00
CA VAL A 276 3.88 -14.62 6.00
C VAL A 276 2.54 -13.90 6.20
N PHE A 277 1.48 -14.39 5.55
CA PHE A 277 0.14 -13.82 5.68
C PHE A 277 -0.43 -13.95 7.09
N GLU A 278 -1.25 -12.96 7.47
CA GLU A 278 -1.96 -12.87 8.75
C GLU A 278 -3.42 -12.44 8.52
N THR A 279 -4.23 -12.39 9.58
CA THR A 279 -5.53 -11.72 9.52
C THR A 279 -5.36 -10.27 9.09
N VAL A 280 -6.28 -9.77 8.27
CA VAL A 280 -6.06 -8.52 7.55
C VAL A 280 -5.81 -7.31 8.45
N ASN A 281 -6.47 -7.20 9.61
CA ASN A 281 -6.21 -6.11 10.56
C ASN A 281 -4.80 -6.16 11.13
N VAL A 282 -4.31 -7.35 11.48
CA VAL A 282 -2.93 -7.55 11.98
C VAL A 282 -1.92 -7.32 10.84
N ALA A 283 -2.17 -7.88 9.65
CA ALA A 283 -1.29 -7.69 8.50
C ALA A 283 -1.15 -6.22 8.10
N VAL A 284 -2.23 -5.43 8.18
CA VAL A 284 -2.21 -3.98 7.91
C VAL A 284 -1.43 -3.23 8.97
N ASP A 285 -1.64 -3.52 10.26
CA ASP A 285 -0.83 -2.94 11.36
C ASP A 285 0.65 -3.29 11.19
N HIS A 286 0.98 -4.55 10.92
CA HIS A 286 2.34 -5.01 10.66
C HIS A 286 2.98 -4.27 9.48
N ASN A 287 2.26 -4.06 8.39
CA ASN A 287 2.80 -3.33 7.24
C ASN A 287 3.11 -1.86 7.55
N GLN A 288 2.30 -1.19 8.39
CA GLN A 288 2.62 0.16 8.86
C GLN A 288 3.92 0.18 9.68
N LEU A 289 4.11 -0.81 10.56
CA LEU A 289 5.36 -0.97 11.32
C LEU A 289 6.54 -1.31 10.42
N VAL A 290 6.37 -2.18 9.43
CA VAL A 290 7.41 -2.49 8.43
C VAL A 290 7.89 -1.21 7.75
N MET A 291 6.97 -0.38 7.25
CA MET A 291 7.33 0.90 6.61
C MET A 291 8.08 1.86 7.53
N GLU A 292 7.72 1.89 8.81
CA GLU A 292 8.41 2.71 9.81
C GLU A 292 9.81 2.15 10.11
N MET A 293 9.90 0.84 10.35
CA MET A 293 11.16 0.18 10.71
C MET A 293 12.17 0.20 9.56
N MET A 294 11.73 0.02 8.31
CA MET A 294 12.59 0.18 7.12
C MET A 294 13.32 1.52 7.13
N LYS A 295 12.63 2.62 7.41
CA LYS A 295 13.25 3.95 7.47
C LYS A 295 14.23 4.08 8.64
N LYS A 296 13.85 3.59 9.82
CA LYS A 296 14.68 3.67 11.03
C LYS A 296 15.97 2.82 10.91
N VAL A 297 15.84 1.63 10.37
CA VAL A 297 17.01 0.73 10.19
C VAL A 297 17.89 1.25 9.07
N ALA A 298 17.32 1.72 7.94
CA ALA A 298 18.11 2.33 6.87
C ALA A 298 18.97 3.50 7.39
N ASP A 299 18.40 4.35 8.25
CA ASP A 299 19.12 5.48 8.85
C ASP A 299 20.34 5.04 9.67
N ARG A 300 20.29 3.87 10.32
CA ARG A 300 21.41 3.29 11.11
C ARG A 300 22.55 2.75 10.21
N HIS A 301 22.22 2.37 8.97
CA HIS A 301 23.17 1.85 7.97
C HIS A 301 23.64 2.93 6.98
N ASP A 302 23.46 4.22 7.32
CA ASP A 302 23.75 5.35 6.43
C ASP A 302 23.06 5.25 5.07
N LEU A 303 21.88 4.64 5.06
CA LEU A 303 20.95 4.52 3.93
C LEU A 303 19.71 5.37 4.15
N ALA A 304 19.02 5.70 3.08
CA ALA A 304 17.66 6.24 3.10
C ALA A 304 16.72 5.26 2.35
N CYS A 305 15.65 4.84 3.02
CA CYS A 305 14.62 3.99 2.42
C CYS A 305 13.54 4.87 1.78
N LEU A 306 13.36 4.72 0.48
CA LEU A 306 12.32 5.41 -0.28
C LEU A 306 11.11 4.50 -0.44
N LEU A 307 10.03 4.89 0.24
CA LEU A 307 8.70 4.28 0.12
C LEU A 307 7.83 5.23 -0.72
N HIS A 308 8.03 5.20 -2.01
CA HIS A 308 7.29 5.96 -3.01
C HIS A 308 7.05 5.07 -4.23
N GLU A 309 5.96 5.28 -4.93
CA GLU A 309 5.53 4.47 -6.07
C GLU A 309 6.44 4.62 -7.29
N LYS A 310 6.99 5.83 -7.51
CA LYS A 310 7.87 6.14 -8.64
C LYS A 310 8.98 7.12 -8.20
N PRO A 311 9.99 6.66 -7.44
CA PRO A 311 11.07 7.54 -6.98
C PRO A 311 11.95 8.04 -8.11
N PHE A 312 12.12 7.24 -9.17
CA PHE A 312 12.98 7.53 -10.31
C PHE A 312 12.23 7.33 -11.62
N GLU A 313 12.40 8.26 -12.56
CA GLU A 313 11.83 8.13 -13.89
C GLU A 313 12.65 7.17 -14.76
N GLY A 314 11.99 6.50 -15.71
CA GLY A 314 12.64 5.61 -16.68
C GLY A 314 12.97 4.20 -16.20
N ILE A 315 12.76 3.88 -14.92
CA ILE A 315 12.94 2.52 -14.35
C ILE A 315 11.66 2.06 -13.63
N ASN A 316 11.62 0.80 -13.16
CA ASN A 316 10.47 0.27 -12.44
C ASN A 316 10.13 1.12 -11.22
N GLY A 317 8.83 1.24 -10.97
CA GLY A 317 8.31 1.78 -9.71
C GLY A 317 8.17 0.70 -8.64
N SER A 318 7.77 1.11 -7.42
CA SER A 318 7.55 0.22 -6.29
C SER A 318 6.08 0.08 -5.96
N GLY A 319 5.62 -1.15 -5.87
CA GLY A 319 4.29 -1.54 -5.45
C GLY A 319 4.25 -2.17 -4.06
N LYS A 320 3.05 -2.65 -3.75
CA LYS A 320 2.76 -3.44 -2.57
C LYS A 320 1.66 -4.43 -2.93
N HIS A 321 2.05 -5.63 -3.35
CA HIS A 321 1.06 -6.62 -3.77
C HIS A 321 0.27 -7.12 -2.56
N ASN A 322 -1.06 -7.05 -2.67
CA ASN A 322 -1.99 -7.44 -1.62
C ASN A 322 -2.51 -8.85 -1.90
N ASN A 323 -1.89 -9.86 -1.31
CA ASN A 323 -2.29 -11.26 -1.41
C ASN A 323 -3.44 -11.55 -0.46
N TRP A 324 -4.67 -11.57 -0.97
CA TRP A 324 -5.91 -11.68 -0.19
C TRP A 324 -6.56 -13.05 -0.32
N ALA A 325 -7.04 -13.60 0.80
CA ALA A 325 -7.82 -14.83 0.85
C ALA A 325 -8.86 -14.81 1.99
N LEU A 326 -9.74 -15.81 1.98
CA LEU A 326 -10.75 -16.07 3.02
C LEU A 326 -10.44 -17.38 3.73
N SER A 327 -10.42 -17.37 5.06
CA SER A 327 -10.17 -18.56 5.87
C SER A 327 -11.22 -18.72 6.97
N THR A 328 -11.70 -19.93 7.20
CA THR A 328 -12.60 -20.23 8.32
C THR A 328 -11.84 -20.19 9.64
N ASP A 329 -12.56 -20.07 10.76
CA ASP A 329 -12.02 -20.23 12.11
C ASP A 329 -11.51 -21.66 12.40
N THR A 330 -11.84 -22.61 11.54
CA THR A 330 -11.31 -23.99 11.56
C THR A 330 -10.03 -24.17 10.73
N GLY A 331 -9.57 -23.11 10.04
CA GLY A 331 -8.33 -23.09 9.26
C GLY A 331 -8.46 -23.51 7.79
N GLU A 332 -9.67 -23.64 7.27
CA GLU A 332 -9.90 -23.96 5.85
C GLU A 332 -9.81 -22.69 4.99
N ASN A 333 -8.99 -22.70 3.94
CA ASN A 333 -8.93 -21.64 2.94
C ASN A 333 -10.04 -21.83 1.90
N LEU A 334 -10.97 -20.90 1.82
CA LEU A 334 -12.16 -20.97 0.95
C LEU A 334 -11.85 -20.74 -0.54
N LEU A 335 -10.66 -20.20 -0.84
CA LEU A 335 -10.16 -20.00 -2.21
C LEU A 335 -9.22 -21.15 -2.64
N ASN A 336 -9.16 -22.24 -1.91
CA ASN A 336 -8.41 -23.42 -2.33
C ASN A 336 -9.25 -24.26 -3.31
N PRO A 337 -8.85 -24.36 -4.60
CA PRO A 337 -9.61 -25.09 -5.62
C PRO A 337 -9.63 -26.60 -5.38
N GLY A 338 -8.68 -27.11 -4.58
CA GLY A 338 -8.49 -28.53 -4.41
C GLY A 338 -7.90 -29.21 -5.66
N LYS A 339 -8.10 -30.55 -5.77
CA LYS A 339 -7.57 -31.33 -6.89
C LYS A 339 -8.49 -31.31 -8.12
N THR A 340 -9.76 -31.05 -7.92
CA THR A 340 -10.81 -31.01 -8.96
C THR A 340 -11.62 -29.73 -8.82
N PRO A 341 -11.10 -28.59 -9.31
CA PRO A 341 -11.77 -27.29 -9.16
C PRO A 341 -13.22 -27.27 -9.66
N ALA A 342 -13.50 -27.95 -10.76
CA ALA A 342 -14.82 -28.00 -11.37
C ALA A 342 -15.90 -28.72 -10.50
N GLU A 343 -15.46 -29.58 -9.58
CA GLU A 343 -16.36 -30.31 -8.66
C GLU A 343 -16.44 -29.67 -7.27
N ASN A 344 -15.60 -28.66 -6.99
CA ASN A 344 -15.57 -27.98 -5.70
C ASN A 344 -16.58 -26.82 -5.67
N THR A 345 -17.83 -27.16 -5.41
CA THR A 345 -18.95 -26.22 -5.36
C THR A 345 -18.71 -25.04 -4.43
N GLN A 346 -18.13 -25.27 -3.25
CA GLN A 346 -17.80 -24.21 -2.31
C GLN A 346 -16.79 -23.22 -2.92
N PHE A 347 -15.69 -23.75 -3.43
CA PHE A 347 -14.67 -22.91 -4.09
C PHE A 347 -15.28 -22.10 -5.25
N LEU A 348 -16.09 -22.73 -6.10
CA LEU A 348 -16.73 -22.06 -7.24
C LEU A 348 -17.66 -20.93 -6.80
N LEU A 349 -18.41 -21.08 -5.71
CA LEU A 349 -19.27 -20.02 -5.18
C LEU A 349 -18.45 -18.83 -4.67
N PHE A 350 -17.37 -19.08 -3.92
CA PHE A 350 -16.49 -18.00 -3.48
C PHE A 350 -15.73 -17.34 -4.65
N LEU A 351 -15.29 -18.12 -5.63
CA LEU A 351 -14.71 -17.60 -6.87
C LEU A 351 -15.70 -16.70 -7.63
N ALA A 352 -16.94 -17.16 -7.82
CA ALA A 352 -17.99 -16.40 -8.48
C ALA A 352 -18.29 -15.08 -7.75
N ALA A 353 -18.35 -15.11 -6.41
CA ALA A 353 -18.57 -13.93 -5.60
C ALA A 353 -17.43 -12.89 -5.76
N VAL A 354 -16.18 -13.34 -5.88
CA VAL A 354 -15.05 -12.43 -6.15
C VAL A 354 -15.12 -11.89 -7.58
N VAL A 355 -15.47 -12.70 -8.58
CA VAL A 355 -15.61 -12.24 -9.97
C VAL A 355 -16.67 -11.15 -10.08
N GLU A 356 -17.86 -11.36 -9.50
CA GLU A 356 -18.96 -10.38 -9.45
C GLU A 356 -18.51 -9.12 -8.70
N ALA A 357 -17.93 -9.25 -7.51
CA ALA A 357 -17.46 -8.12 -6.71
C ALA A 357 -16.43 -7.25 -7.44
N VAL A 358 -15.46 -7.87 -8.12
CA VAL A 358 -14.42 -7.15 -8.86
C VAL A 358 -14.99 -6.44 -10.09
N ASP A 359 -15.96 -7.04 -10.78
CA ASP A 359 -16.62 -6.43 -11.93
C ASP A 359 -17.52 -5.26 -11.54
N ASP A 360 -18.38 -5.45 -10.55
CA ASP A 360 -19.35 -4.43 -10.15
C ASP A 360 -18.68 -3.22 -9.49
N TYR A 361 -17.58 -3.44 -8.77
CA TYR A 361 -16.87 -2.43 -8.00
C TYR A 361 -15.42 -2.19 -8.45
N ALA A 362 -15.14 -2.40 -9.75
CA ALA A 362 -13.85 -2.11 -10.36
C ALA A 362 -13.41 -0.63 -10.16
N ASP A 363 -14.36 0.29 -10.18
CA ASP A 363 -14.16 1.71 -9.89
C ASP A 363 -13.67 1.94 -8.45
N LEU A 364 -14.26 1.29 -7.46
CA LEU A 364 -13.82 1.38 -6.07
C LEU A 364 -12.45 0.75 -5.86
N LEU A 365 -12.15 -0.39 -6.51
CA LEU A 365 -10.81 -0.99 -6.45
C LEU A 365 -9.76 -0.03 -7.01
N ARG A 366 -10.03 0.65 -8.14
CA ARG A 366 -9.14 1.70 -8.67
C ARG A 366 -8.99 2.87 -7.70
N ILE A 367 -10.07 3.33 -7.07
CA ILE A 367 -10.05 4.40 -6.07
C ILE A 367 -9.20 4.00 -4.85
N SER A 368 -9.24 2.75 -4.42
CA SER A 368 -8.48 2.28 -3.27
C SER A 368 -6.96 2.47 -3.38
N VAL A 369 -6.47 2.67 -4.60
CA VAL A 369 -5.06 2.85 -4.94
C VAL A 369 -4.78 4.19 -5.62
N ALA A 370 -5.75 5.10 -5.64
CA ALA A 370 -5.66 6.41 -6.27
C ALA A 370 -4.86 7.38 -5.37
N THR A 371 -3.65 7.69 -5.77
CA THR A 371 -2.75 8.67 -5.16
C THR A 371 -1.88 9.32 -6.23
N ALA A 372 -1.36 10.51 -5.96
CA ALA A 372 -0.45 11.21 -6.87
C ALA A 372 0.77 10.33 -7.25
N GLY A 373 1.39 9.67 -6.26
CA GLY A 373 2.52 8.78 -6.50
C GLY A 373 2.17 7.59 -7.40
N ASN A 374 1.00 6.98 -7.17
CA ASN A 374 0.59 5.79 -7.93
C ASN A 374 0.11 6.13 -9.35
N ASP A 375 -0.37 7.35 -9.59
CA ASP A 375 -0.69 7.83 -10.94
C ASP A 375 0.56 7.89 -11.83
N HIS A 376 1.75 8.13 -11.25
CA HIS A 376 3.04 8.05 -11.97
C HIS A 376 3.50 6.61 -12.25
N ARG A 377 3.04 5.62 -11.46
CA ARG A 377 3.49 4.22 -11.53
C ARG A 377 2.61 3.37 -12.47
N LEU A 378 1.28 3.50 -12.40
CA LEU A 378 0.35 2.61 -13.09
C LEU A 378 0.49 2.67 -14.62
N GLY A 379 0.46 1.48 -15.23
CA GLY A 379 0.47 1.33 -16.70
C GLY A 379 1.84 1.24 -17.36
N ALA A 380 2.94 1.20 -16.59
CA ALA A 380 4.29 1.05 -17.12
C ALA A 380 5.21 0.23 -16.18
N ASN A 381 6.24 -0.40 -16.75
CA ASN A 381 7.34 -1.02 -16.00
C ASN A 381 6.86 -1.94 -14.85
N GLU A 382 6.18 -3.04 -15.18
CA GLU A 382 5.61 -4.05 -14.27
C GLU A 382 4.43 -3.60 -13.40
N ALA A 383 4.04 -2.32 -13.42
CA ALA A 383 2.84 -1.87 -12.77
C ALA A 383 1.60 -2.13 -13.67
N PRO A 384 0.50 -2.68 -13.13
CA PRO A 384 -0.68 -2.96 -13.93
C PRO A 384 -1.32 -1.67 -14.46
N PRO A 385 -2.11 -1.76 -15.57
CA PRO A 385 -2.85 -0.61 -16.08
C PRO A 385 -3.95 -0.15 -15.12
N ALA A 386 -4.46 1.07 -15.33
CA ALA A 386 -5.56 1.63 -14.51
C ALA A 386 -6.90 0.88 -14.69
N VAL A 387 -7.08 0.17 -15.81
CA VAL A 387 -8.25 -0.70 -16.04
C VAL A 387 -8.14 -1.94 -15.16
N VAL A 388 -9.07 -2.11 -14.25
CA VAL A 388 -9.15 -3.34 -13.43
C VAL A 388 -9.64 -4.49 -14.31
N SER A 389 -8.90 -5.60 -14.30
CA SER A 389 -9.28 -6.88 -14.90
C SER A 389 -8.82 -8.01 -13.99
N LEU A 390 -9.43 -9.18 -14.16
CA LEU A 390 -9.20 -10.36 -13.33
C LEU A 390 -8.59 -11.48 -14.15
N PHE A 391 -7.42 -11.97 -13.71
CA PHE A 391 -6.74 -13.13 -14.28
C PHE A 391 -7.08 -14.39 -13.49
N LEU A 392 -7.52 -15.45 -14.20
CA LEU A 392 -7.83 -16.75 -13.60
C LEU A 392 -6.82 -17.85 -13.99
N GLY A 393 -6.15 -17.70 -15.11
CA GLY A 393 -5.34 -18.73 -15.72
C GLY A 393 -6.17 -19.72 -16.56
N GLU A 394 -5.47 -20.48 -17.41
CA GLU A 394 -6.11 -21.34 -18.43
C GLU A 394 -7.05 -22.40 -17.86
N GLU A 395 -6.70 -23.01 -16.72
CA GLU A 395 -7.51 -24.10 -16.14
C GLU A 395 -8.83 -23.56 -15.58
N LEU A 396 -8.80 -22.51 -14.76
CA LEU A 396 -10.02 -21.94 -14.18
C LEU A 396 -10.88 -21.23 -15.25
N GLU A 397 -10.29 -20.63 -16.26
CA GLU A 397 -11.03 -20.09 -17.41
C GLU A 397 -11.79 -21.21 -18.12
N ALA A 398 -11.15 -22.36 -18.36
CA ALA A 398 -11.81 -23.51 -18.96
C ALA A 398 -12.94 -24.07 -18.07
N VAL A 399 -12.77 -24.06 -16.74
CA VAL A 399 -13.84 -24.42 -15.78
C VAL A 399 -15.01 -23.44 -15.88
N VAL A 400 -14.75 -22.14 -15.86
CA VAL A 400 -15.76 -21.09 -16.02
C VAL A 400 -16.52 -21.25 -17.34
N ASP A 401 -15.81 -21.47 -18.45
CA ASP A 401 -16.42 -21.66 -19.76
C ASP A 401 -17.25 -22.94 -19.85
N SER A 402 -16.84 -24.01 -19.16
CA SER A 402 -17.63 -25.24 -19.05
C SER A 402 -18.96 -25.01 -18.33
N ILE A 403 -18.95 -24.22 -17.23
CA ILE A 403 -20.16 -23.87 -16.47
C ILE A 403 -21.08 -23.01 -17.34
N LYS A 404 -20.56 -22.01 -18.03
CA LYS A 404 -21.33 -21.13 -18.93
C LYS A 404 -21.99 -21.89 -20.08
N SER A 405 -21.25 -22.81 -20.69
CA SER A 405 -21.71 -23.60 -21.85
C SER A 405 -22.46 -24.89 -21.49
N GLU A 406 -22.52 -25.26 -20.20
CA GLU A 406 -23.07 -26.53 -19.71
C GLU A 406 -22.40 -27.78 -20.36
N ILE A 407 -21.13 -27.65 -20.70
CA ILE A 407 -20.34 -28.75 -21.29
C ILE A 407 -19.43 -29.31 -20.18
N TYR A 408 -19.41 -30.61 -19.98
CA TYR A 408 -18.58 -31.24 -18.97
C TYR A 408 -17.08 -30.94 -19.19
N PHE A 409 -16.41 -30.46 -18.15
CA PHE A 409 -14.96 -30.20 -18.13
C PHE A 409 -14.20 -31.48 -17.75
N GLU A 410 -13.46 -32.02 -18.70
CA GLU A 410 -12.53 -33.12 -18.42
C GLU A 410 -11.18 -32.53 -18.00
N GLY A 411 -10.89 -32.51 -16.70
CA GLY A 411 -9.68 -31.92 -16.12
C GLY A 411 -8.41 -32.50 -16.76
N LYS A 412 -7.40 -31.67 -17.04
CA LYS A 412 -6.14 -32.09 -17.66
C LYS A 412 -5.25 -32.97 -16.76
N GLY A 413 -5.61 -33.17 -15.48
CA GLY A 413 -4.81 -33.88 -14.49
C GLY A 413 -3.48 -33.20 -14.18
N ALA A 414 -2.85 -33.59 -13.07
CA ALA A 414 -1.57 -33.01 -12.65
C ALA A 414 -0.45 -33.35 -13.64
N VAL A 415 0.13 -32.33 -14.27
CA VAL A 415 1.25 -32.50 -15.21
C VAL A 415 2.56 -32.59 -14.43
N GLN A 416 3.23 -33.76 -14.57
CA GLN A 416 4.58 -33.93 -14.02
C GLN A 416 5.61 -33.25 -14.91
N MET A 417 6.41 -32.34 -14.34
CA MET A 417 7.54 -31.72 -15.03
C MET A 417 8.84 -32.50 -14.78
N SER A 418 9.56 -32.76 -15.88
CA SER A 418 10.91 -33.26 -15.86
C SER A 418 11.84 -32.31 -16.62
N ILE A 419 12.86 -31.81 -15.96
CA ILE A 419 13.80 -30.84 -16.54
C ILE A 419 14.90 -31.54 -17.37
N GLY A 420 14.86 -32.89 -17.46
CA GLY A 420 15.76 -33.71 -18.30
C GLY A 420 16.89 -34.41 -17.53
N PRO A 421 17.80 -33.76 -16.80
CA PRO A 421 18.84 -34.47 -16.04
C PRO A 421 18.24 -35.35 -14.95
N LYS A 422 18.67 -36.63 -14.89
CA LYS A 422 18.17 -37.62 -13.95
C LYS A 422 18.40 -37.29 -12.46
N VAL A 423 19.34 -36.39 -12.18
CA VAL A 423 19.66 -35.93 -10.80
C VAL A 423 18.69 -34.89 -10.29
N LEU A 424 17.90 -34.28 -11.17
CA LEU A 424 16.91 -33.27 -10.80
C LEU A 424 15.58 -33.95 -10.42
N PRO A 425 14.91 -33.49 -9.37
CA PRO A 425 13.62 -34.04 -8.96
C PRO A 425 12.55 -33.77 -10.00
N HIS A 426 11.62 -34.72 -10.14
CA HIS A 426 10.35 -34.48 -10.81
C HIS A 426 9.41 -33.74 -9.85
N PHE A 427 8.69 -32.75 -10.35
CA PHE A 427 7.68 -32.04 -9.56
C PHE A 427 6.42 -31.80 -10.40
N THR A 428 5.32 -31.59 -9.73
CA THR A 428 4.05 -31.28 -10.37
C THR A 428 4.04 -29.81 -10.78
N LYS A 429 3.67 -29.53 -12.03
CA LYS A 429 3.45 -28.17 -12.51
C LYS A 429 2.23 -27.59 -11.77
N ASP A 430 2.34 -26.33 -11.33
CA ASP A 430 1.20 -25.59 -10.80
C ASP A 430 0.14 -25.37 -11.88
N ASN A 431 -1.13 -25.34 -11.47
CA ASN A 431 -2.26 -25.21 -12.39
C ASN A 431 -2.40 -23.79 -12.96
N THR A 432 -1.82 -22.80 -12.30
CA THR A 432 -1.85 -21.39 -12.71
C THR A 432 -0.44 -20.82 -12.81
N ASP A 433 -0.20 -20.01 -13.84
CA ASP A 433 0.98 -19.14 -13.93
C ASP A 433 0.62 -17.76 -13.36
N ARG A 434 1.62 -16.91 -13.10
CA ARG A 434 1.42 -15.51 -12.69
C ARG A 434 1.36 -14.63 -13.94
N ASN A 435 0.35 -13.76 -14.01
CA ASN A 435 0.29 -12.72 -15.03
C ASN A 435 0.73 -11.38 -14.43
N ARG A 436 1.96 -10.97 -14.69
CA ARG A 436 2.56 -9.73 -14.18
C ARG A 436 1.82 -8.46 -14.64
N THR A 437 1.05 -8.54 -15.71
CA THR A 437 0.31 -7.40 -16.27
C THR A 437 -1.12 -7.27 -15.73
N SER A 438 -1.61 -8.27 -14.98
CA SER A 438 -2.97 -8.27 -14.45
C SER A 438 -3.05 -7.47 -13.15
N PRO A 439 -4.01 -6.54 -13.03
CA PRO A 439 -4.27 -5.81 -11.80
C PRO A 439 -4.73 -6.69 -10.64
N PHE A 440 -5.49 -7.75 -10.94
CA PHE A 440 -6.07 -8.67 -9.95
C PHE A 440 -5.96 -10.11 -10.48
N ALA A 441 -5.12 -10.92 -9.84
CA ALA A 441 -4.77 -12.24 -10.34
C ALA A 441 -5.05 -13.34 -9.31
N PHE A 442 -5.66 -14.44 -9.75
CA PHE A 442 -5.73 -15.66 -8.96
C PHE A 442 -4.39 -16.41 -9.01
N THR A 443 -3.79 -16.68 -7.86
CA THR A 443 -2.45 -17.29 -7.75
C THR A 443 -2.48 -18.61 -6.97
N GLY A 444 -3.43 -19.48 -7.32
CA GLY A 444 -3.52 -20.85 -6.83
C GLY A 444 -4.46 -21.06 -5.64
N ASN A 445 -4.47 -20.20 -4.64
CA ASN A 445 -5.35 -20.28 -3.47
C ASN A 445 -5.66 -18.91 -2.83
N LYS A 446 -5.37 -17.83 -3.55
CA LYS A 446 -5.55 -16.45 -3.14
C LYS A 446 -5.64 -15.56 -4.36
N PHE A 447 -6.11 -14.34 -4.16
CA PHE A 447 -6.03 -13.28 -5.16
C PHE A 447 -4.92 -12.29 -4.80
N GLU A 448 -4.13 -11.92 -5.79
CA GLU A 448 -3.08 -10.93 -5.71
C GLU A 448 -3.58 -9.63 -6.34
N PHE A 449 -3.83 -8.60 -5.54
CA PHE A 449 -4.14 -7.26 -6.02
C PHE A 449 -2.83 -6.47 -6.15
N ARG A 450 -2.42 -6.21 -7.38
CA ARG A 450 -1.08 -5.70 -7.74
C ARG A 450 -1.01 -4.18 -7.88
N MET A 451 -2.14 -3.49 -7.82
CA MET A 451 -2.22 -2.04 -8.03
C MET A 451 -1.77 -1.19 -6.82
N PRO A 452 -1.83 -1.63 -5.56
CA PRO A 452 -1.41 -0.79 -4.44
C PRO A 452 0.04 -0.32 -4.57
N GLY A 453 0.27 0.96 -4.29
CA GLY A 453 1.59 1.58 -4.31
C GLY A 453 2.39 1.34 -3.03
N SER A 454 3.70 1.49 -3.10
CA SER A 454 4.64 1.21 -2.00
C SER A 454 4.36 2.01 -0.72
N SER A 455 3.92 3.26 -0.83
CA SER A 455 3.63 4.12 0.33
C SER A 455 2.24 3.92 0.92
N LEU A 456 1.36 3.19 0.21
CA LEU A 456 -0.05 3.10 0.55
C LEU A 456 -0.31 2.24 1.78
N SER A 457 -1.34 2.57 2.58
CA SER A 457 -1.90 1.64 3.56
C SER A 457 -2.78 0.61 2.87
N LEU A 458 -2.60 -0.66 3.19
CA LEU A 458 -3.44 -1.74 2.67
C LEU A 458 -4.86 -1.76 3.25
N SER A 459 -5.18 -0.89 4.21
CA SER A 459 -6.53 -0.77 4.75
C SER A 459 -7.55 -0.45 3.65
N GLY A 460 -7.31 0.59 2.83
CA GLY A 460 -8.22 1.00 1.75
C GLY A 460 -8.59 -0.13 0.78
N PRO A 461 -7.62 -0.77 0.13
CA PRO A 461 -7.89 -1.91 -0.75
C PRO A 461 -8.70 -3.03 -0.09
N ASN A 462 -8.37 -3.38 1.16
CA ASN A 462 -9.05 -4.46 1.86
C ASN A 462 -10.45 -4.07 2.35
N VAL A 463 -10.68 -2.83 2.76
CA VAL A 463 -12.04 -2.31 3.06
C VAL A 463 -12.96 -2.49 1.86
N ILE A 464 -12.50 -2.09 0.69
CA ILE A 464 -13.29 -2.15 -0.54
C ILE A 464 -13.51 -3.62 -0.94
N LEU A 465 -12.45 -4.41 -1.00
CA LEU A 465 -12.54 -5.81 -1.43
C LEU A 465 -13.45 -6.62 -0.50
N ASN A 466 -13.29 -6.50 0.82
CA ASN A 466 -14.13 -7.19 1.79
C ASN A 466 -15.61 -6.79 1.64
N THR A 467 -15.89 -5.49 1.47
CA THR A 467 -17.26 -4.99 1.38
C THR A 467 -17.94 -5.41 0.08
N ALA A 468 -17.22 -5.34 -1.05
CA ALA A 468 -17.72 -5.78 -2.35
C ALA A 468 -18.02 -7.28 -2.37
N VAL A 469 -17.11 -8.11 -1.82
CA VAL A 469 -17.34 -9.56 -1.70
C VAL A 469 -18.48 -9.88 -0.74
N ALA A 470 -18.64 -9.11 0.35
CA ALA A 470 -19.80 -9.27 1.25
C ALA A 470 -21.12 -9.00 0.51
N GLU A 471 -21.17 -8.01 -0.39
CA GLU A 471 -22.36 -7.71 -1.19
C GLU A 471 -22.73 -8.88 -2.12
N SER A 472 -21.77 -9.42 -2.87
CA SER A 472 -22.00 -10.58 -3.74
C SER A 472 -22.46 -11.81 -2.95
N LEU A 473 -21.79 -12.09 -1.83
CA LEU A 473 -22.18 -13.20 -0.94
C LEU A 473 -23.59 -13.02 -0.36
N ALA A 474 -23.99 -11.80 0.03
CA ALA A 474 -25.32 -11.49 0.50
C ALA A 474 -26.38 -11.73 -0.60
N GLY A 475 -26.05 -11.38 -1.85
CA GLY A 475 -26.84 -11.70 -3.03
C GLY A 475 -27.05 -13.21 -3.21
N PHE A 476 -25.97 -13.98 -3.11
CA PHE A 476 -26.00 -15.44 -3.21
C PHE A 476 -26.82 -16.09 -2.09
N CYS A 477 -26.59 -15.66 -0.85
CA CYS A 477 -27.36 -16.13 0.29
C CYS A 477 -28.87 -15.90 0.10
N LYS A 478 -29.26 -14.72 -0.39
CA LYS A 478 -30.67 -14.39 -0.64
C LYS A 478 -31.33 -15.34 -1.66
N VAL A 479 -30.57 -15.80 -2.66
CA VAL A 479 -31.06 -16.75 -3.67
C VAL A 479 -31.16 -18.17 -3.13
N LEU A 480 -30.20 -18.58 -2.28
CA LEU A 480 -30.02 -19.96 -1.83
C LEU A 480 -30.70 -20.27 -0.50
N ASP A 481 -31.07 -19.26 0.28
CA ASP A 481 -31.59 -19.43 1.63
C ASP A 481 -32.92 -20.20 1.64
N GLY A 482 -33.00 -21.17 2.57
CA GLY A 482 -34.18 -22.06 2.71
C GLY A 482 -34.29 -23.19 1.69
N LEU A 483 -33.40 -23.24 0.66
CA LEU A 483 -33.37 -24.35 -0.30
C LEU A 483 -32.57 -25.55 0.28
N THR A 484 -32.93 -26.77 -0.12
CA THR A 484 -32.26 -27.99 0.33
C THR A 484 -32.23 -29.08 -0.76
N GLY A 485 -31.24 -29.98 -0.68
CA GLY A 485 -31.14 -31.13 -1.59
C GLY A 485 -31.06 -30.70 -3.06
N SER A 486 -31.77 -31.37 -3.94
CA SER A 486 -31.71 -31.11 -5.39
C SER A 486 -32.18 -29.72 -5.81
N GLU A 487 -33.04 -29.07 -5.01
CA GLU A 487 -33.42 -27.66 -5.30
C GLU A 487 -32.27 -26.69 -5.04
N LEU A 488 -31.51 -26.91 -3.98
CA LEU A 488 -30.30 -26.18 -3.67
C LEU A 488 -29.24 -26.40 -4.76
N ASP A 489 -28.98 -27.65 -5.16
CA ASP A 489 -27.99 -27.96 -6.21
C ASP A 489 -28.31 -27.28 -7.54
N LEU A 490 -29.59 -27.32 -7.95
CA LEU A 490 -30.05 -26.65 -9.19
C LEU A 490 -29.93 -25.13 -9.09
N ALA A 491 -30.26 -24.56 -7.94
CA ALA A 491 -30.13 -23.11 -7.71
C ALA A 491 -28.66 -22.67 -7.74
N ILE A 492 -27.76 -23.43 -7.12
CA ILE A 492 -26.30 -23.17 -7.16
C ILE A 492 -25.79 -23.24 -8.60
N HIS A 493 -26.14 -24.29 -9.34
CA HIS A 493 -25.69 -24.42 -10.72
C HIS A 493 -26.14 -23.24 -11.59
N LYS A 494 -27.42 -22.83 -11.44
CA LYS A 494 -27.97 -21.67 -12.14
C LYS A 494 -27.24 -20.38 -11.72
N LEU A 495 -27.05 -20.16 -10.43
CA LEU A 495 -26.38 -18.99 -9.89
C LEU A 495 -24.95 -18.86 -10.44
N LEU A 496 -24.17 -19.94 -10.40
CA LEU A 496 -22.81 -19.96 -10.95
C LEU A 496 -22.80 -19.64 -12.46
N LYS A 497 -23.71 -20.24 -13.24
CA LYS A 497 -23.84 -19.99 -14.67
C LYS A 497 -24.19 -18.52 -14.95
N ASP A 498 -25.19 -18.01 -14.26
CA ASP A 498 -25.65 -16.62 -14.44
C ASP A 498 -24.52 -15.65 -14.07
N THR A 499 -23.90 -15.79 -12.89
CA THR A 499 -22.79 -14.94 -12.43
C THR A 499 -21.61 -14.94 -13.39
N PHE A 500 -21.11 -16.12 -13.79
CA PHE A 500 -19.98 -16.18 -14.72
C PHE A 500 -20.30 -15.69 -16.14
N THR A 501 -21.59 -15.70 -16.53
CA THR A 501 -22.02 -15.15 -17.82
C THR A 501 -22.10 -13.63 -17.77
N ASP A 502 -22.74 -13.09 -16.74
CA ASP A 502 -23.00 -11.64 -16.61
C ASP A 502 -21.71 -10.85 -16.34
N HIS A 503 -20.78 -11.44 -15.59
CA HIS A 503 -19.52 -10.83 -15.19
C HIS A 503 -18.29 -11.33 -15.98
N ALA A 504 -18.50 -12.05 -17.09
CA ALA A 504 -17.40 -12.52 -17.96
C ALA A 504 -16.49 -11.39 -18.47
N ARG A 505 -17.03 -10.17 -18.58
CA ARG A 505 -16.33 -9.01 -19.15
C ARG A 505 -15.07 -8.62 -18.37
N ILE A 506 -15.01 -8.91 -17.04
CA ILE A 506 -13.86 -8.56 -16.19
C ILE A 506 -12.70 -9.55 -16.35
N ILE A 507 -12.97 -10.81 -16.79
CA ILE A 507 -11.97 -11.86 -16.91
C ILE A 507 -11.11 -11.61 -18.13
N PHE A 508 -9.79 -11.52 -17.91
CA PHE A 508 -8.81 -11.35 -18.97
C PHE A 508 -7.49 -12.03 -18.64
N ASN A 509 -7.09 -13.01 -19.45
CA ASN A 509 -5.87 -13.80 -19.27
C ASN A 509 -4.71 -13.39 -20.19
N GLY A 510 -4.87 -12.30 -20.95
CA GLY A 510 -3.87 -11.80 -21.90
C GLY A 510 -2.90 -10.77 -21.31
N ASN A 511 -2.16 -10.11 -22.21
CA ASN A 511 -1.23 -9.03 -21.84
C ASN A 511 -1.98 -7.71 -21.64
N GLY A 512 -2.03 -7.24 -20.39
CA GLY A 512 -2.73 -6.01 -19.98
C GLY A 512 -2.07 -4.70 -20.45
N TYR A 513 -0.84 -4.75 -20.98
CA TYR A 513 -0.12 -3.54 -21.44
C TYR A 513 -0.42 -3.14 -22.87
N THR A 514 -1.16 -3.95 -23.62
CA THR A 514 -1.37 -3.69 -25.04
C THR A 514 -2.50 -2.69 -25.30
N ASP A 515 -2.35 -1.89 -26.37
CA ASP A 515 -3.40 -0.96 -26.80
C ASP A 515 -4.67 -1.71 -27.24
N GLU A 516 -4.52 -2.93 -27.77
CA GLU A 516 -5.62 -3.82 -28.11
C GLU A 516 -6.47 -4.17 -26.88
N TRP A 517 -5.82 -4.42 -25.74
CA TRP A 517 -6.54 -4.64 -24.48
C TRP A 517 -7.32 -3.40 -24.05
N LEU A 518 -6.70 -2.22 -24.09
CA LEU A 518 -7.40 -0.97 -23.72
C LEU A 518 -8.61 -0.73 -24.63
N ALA A 519 -8.50 -1.02 -25.93
CA ALA A 519 -9.61 -0.92 -26.87
C ALA A 519 -10.71 -1.95 -26.58
N GLU A 520 -10.33 -3.19 -26.24
CA GLU A 520 -11.26 -4.26 -25.86
C GLU A 520 -11.95 -3.98 -24.54
N ALA A 521 -11.21 -3.53 -23.50
CA ALA A 521 -11.76 -3.14 -22.20
C ALA A 521 -12.84 -2.05 -22.34
N LYS A 522 -12.60 -1.07 -23.22
CA LYS A 522 -13.58 -0.04 -23.54
C LYS A 522 -14.86 -0.62 -24.17
N LYS A 523 -14.74 -1.59 -25.08
CA LYS A 523 -15.90 -2.29 -25.68
C LYS A 523 -16.66 -3.09 -24.63
N ARG A 524 -15.97 -3.70 -23.67
CA ARG A 524 -16.57 -4.44 -22.55
C ARG A 524 -17.23 -3.51 -21.52
N GLY A 525 -17.07 -2.17 -21.64
CA GLY A 525 -17.61 -1.20 -20.72
C GLY A 525 -16.84 -1.16 -19.39
N LEU A 526 -15.59 -1.60 -19.33
CA LEU A 526 -14.75 -1.51 -18.15
C LEU A 526 -14.23 -0.07 -17.96
N PRO A 527 -14.28 0.48 -16.74
CA PRO A 527 -13.79 1.83 -16.48
C PRO A 527 -12.28 1.90 -16.59
N ASN A 528 -11.77 2.95 -17.25
CA ASN A 528 -10.34 3.25 -17.34
C ASN A 528 -10.07 4.61 -16.70
N LEU A 529 -10.02 4.64 -15.37
CA LEU A 529 -9.82 5.84 -14.56
C LEU A 529 -8.32 6.09 -14.38
N LYS A 530 -7.72 6.85 -15.29
CA LYS A 530 -6.28 7.01 -15.39
C LYS A 530 -5.67 7.80 -14.26
N SER A 531 -6.35 8.84 -13.78
CA SER A 531 -5.86 9.73 -12.74
C SER A 531 -6.71 9.67 -11.47
N THR A 532 -6.12 10.11 -10.38
CA THR A 532 -6.80 10.22 -9.08
C THR A 532 -8.00 11.17 -9.11
N PRO A 533 -7.89 12.41 -9.68
CA PRO A 533 -9.07 13.30 -9.80
C PRO A 533 -10.20 12.73 -10.67
N GLU A 534 -9.87 11.90 -11.67
CA GLU A 534 -10.87 11.21 -12.50
C GLU A 534 -11.56 10.09 -11.72
N ALA A 535 -10.81 9.37 -10.88
CA ALA A 535 -11.33 8.23 -10.13
C ALA A 535 -12.18 8.62 -8.92
N LEU A 536 -11.74 9.58 -8.13
CA LEU A 536 -12.35 9.91 -6.83
C LEU A 536 -13.83 10.25 -6.84
N PRO A 537 -14.42 10.92 -7.87
CA PRO A 537 -15.86 11.17 -7.91
C PRO A 537 -16.72 9.90 -7.85
N HIS A 538 -16.19 8.76 -8.27
CA HIS A 538 -16.91 7.49 -8.18
C HIS A 538 -17.09 7.01 -6.73
N LEU A 539 -16.27 7.46 -5.77
CA LEU A 539 -16.42 7.10 -4.36
C LEU A 539 -17.80 7.47 -3.80
N ILE A 540 -18.32 8.60 -4.25
CA ILE A 540 -19.63 9.13 -3.83
C ILE A 540 -20.76 8.88 -4.84
N ALA A 541 -20.56 7.95 -5.79
CA ALA A 541 -21.61 7.47 -6.66
C ALA A 541 -22.66 6.70 -5.85
N GLU A 542 -23.95 6.81 -6.23
CA GLU A 542 -25.07 6.24 -5.47
C GLU A 542 -24.88 4.75 -5.17
N LYS A 543 -24.50 3.93 -6.17
CA LYS A 543 -24.23 2.48 -5.97
C LYS A 543 -23.18 2.21 -4.89
N ASN A 544 -22.16 3.07 -4.79
CA ASN A 544 -21.04 2.91 -3.86
C ASN A 544 -21.45 3.39 -2.45
N ILE A 545 -22.26 4.45 -2.36
CA ILE A 545 -22.86 4.87 -1.08
C ILE A 545 -23.77 3.77 -0.55
N GLU A 546 -24.63 3.18 -1.39
CA GLU A 546 -25.51 2.07 -1.01
C GLU A 546 -24.72 0.87 -0.52
N LEU A 547 -23.64 0.48 -1.20
CA LEU A 547 -22.77 -0.62 -0.79
C LEU A 547 -22.27 -0.45 0.65
N PHE A 548 -21.62 0.67 0.93
CA PHE A 548 -20.98 0.89 2.23
C PHE A 548 -22.00 1.09 3.36
N THR A 549 -23.10 1.79 3.10
CA THR A 549 -24.14 2.03 4.11
C THR A 549 -24.94 0.77 4.42
N LYS A 550 -25.26 -0.06 3.43
CA LYS A 550 -25.95 -1.34 3.59
C LYS A 550 -25.19 -2.30 4.49
N HIS A 551 -23.87 -2.35 4.34
CA HIS A 551 -22.99 -3.22 5.14
C HIS A 551 -22.45 -2.54 6.40
N HIS A 552 -22.90 -1.32 6.73
CA HIS A 552 -22.48 -0.55 7.90
C HIS A 552 -20.96 -0.33 7.99
N VAL A 553 -20.26 -0.29 6.86
CA VAL A 553 -18.80 -0.10 6.79
C VAL A 553 -18.45 1.38 6.87
N LEU A 554 -19.14 2.21 6.09
CA LEU A 554 -19.01 3.67 6.13
C LEU A 554 -20.41 4.32 6.04
N THR A 555 -20.60 5.41 6.77
CA THR A 555 -21.78 6.28 6.58
C THR A 555 -21.59 7.15 5.33
N LYS A 556 -22.68 7.76 4.88
CA LYS A 556 -22.61 8.70 3.77
C LYS A 556 -21.68 9.88 4.08
N GLU A 557 -21.75 10.39 5.29
CA GLU A 557 -20.92 11.50 5.79
C GLU A 557 -19.43 11.10 5.81
N GLU A 558 -19.12 9.88 6.30
CA GLU A 558 -17.76 9.35 6.30
C GLU A 558 -17.20 9.17 4.87
N LEU A 559 -18.04 8.82 3.88
CA LEU A 559 -17.64 8.74 2.46
C LEU A 559 -17.32 10.10 1.86
N PHE A 560 -18.19 11.09 2.07
CA PHE A 560 -17.97 12.46 1.60
C PHE A 560 -16.71 13.08 2.21
N SER A 561 -16.51 12.86 3.51
CA SER A 561 -15.29 13.30 4.18
C SER A 561 -14.03 12.71 3.52
N ARG A 562 -14.02 11.42 3.24
CA ARG A 562 -12.87 10.76 2.60
C ARG A 562 -12.65 11.26 1.17
N TYR A 563 -13.71 11.49 0.43
CA TYR A 563 -13.65 12.08 -0.89
C TYR A 563 -12.93 13.44 -0.88
N GLU A 564 -13.33 14.34 0.02
CA GLU A 564 -12.71 15.66 0.15
C GLU A 564 -11.26 15.57 0.59
N ILE A 565 -10.94 14.73 1.61
CA ILE A 565 -9.59 14.57 2.10
C ILE A 565 -8.65 14.01 1.03
N LEU A 566 -9.09 13.03 0.25
CA LEU A 566 -8.26 12.43 -0.80
C LEU A 566 -7.99 13.39 -1.95
N LEU A 567 -8.96 14.22 -2.34
CA LEU A 567 -8.75 15.28 -3.34
C LEU A 567 -7.80 16.36 -2.82
N GLU A 568 -7.98 16.79 -1.58
CA GLU A 568 -7.11 17.78 -0.94
C GLU A 568 -5.68 17.26 -0.82
N ASP A 569 -5.50 16.01 -0.39
CA ASP A 569 -4.18 15.36 -0.28
C ASP A 569 -3.48 15.26 -1.63
N TYR A 570 -4.22 14.88 -2.68
CA TYR A 570 -3.71 14.87 -4.06
C TYR A 570 -3.21 16.26 -4.49
N ALA A 571 -4.06 17.28 -4.36
CA ALA A 571 -3.73 18.64 -4.76
C ALA A 571 -2.52 19.18 -3.98
N LYS A 572 -2.46 18.96 -2.67
CA LYS A 572 -1.34 19.37 -1.81
C LYS A 572 -0.05 18.64 -2.17
N THR A 573 -0.11 17.36 -2.53
CA THR A 573 1.08 16.60 -2.95
C THR A 573 1.70 17.21 -4.20
N ILE A 574 0.92 17.43 -5.25
CA ILE A 574 1.44 18.04 -6.50
C ILE A 574 1.86 19.50 -6.26
N HIS A 575 1.15 20.24 -5.41
CA HIS A 575 1.55 21.58 -5.02
C HIS A 575 2.95 21.61 -4.38
N ILE A 576 3.23 20.70 -3.44
CA ILE A 576 4.55 20.57 -2.80
C ILE A 576 5.62 20.22 -3.84
N GLU A 577 5.33 19.31 -4.77
CA GLU A 577 6.25 18.97 -5.87
C GLU A 577 6.54 20.19 -6.75
N ALA A 578 5.52 20.92 -7.17
CA ALA A 578 5.67 22.12 -7.99
C ALA A 578 6.50 23.23 -7.28
N LYS A 579 6.21 23.47 -6.00
CA LYS A 579 6.98 24.43 -5.18
C LYS A 579 8.42 23.99 -4.96
N THR A 580 8.66 22.69 -4.80
CA THR A 580 10.02 22.14 -4.67
C THR A 580 10.79 22.28 -5.99
N MET A 581 10.12 22.03 -7.13
CA MET A 581 10.70 22.24 -8.44
C MET A 581 11.07 23.71 -8.66
N GLU A 582 10.17 24.64 -8.35
CA GLU A 582 10.43 26.08 -8.38
C GLU A 582 11.68 26.44 -7.58
N GLU A 583 11.78 25.98 -6.33
CA GLU A 583 12.92 26.27 -5.46
C GLU A 583 14.23 25.70 -6.00
N MET A 584 14.24 24.43 -6.42
CA MET A 584 15.45 23.77 -6.93
C MET A 584 15.94 24.40 -8.23
N VAL A 585 15.04 24.73 -9.16
CA VAL A 585 15.42 25.39 -10.41
C VAL A 585 16.00 26.78 -10.15
N GLN A 586 15.30 27.60 -9.37
CA GLN A 586 15.66 28.98 -9.16
C GLN A 586 16.92 29.17 -8.30
N LYS A 587 17.07 28.37 -7.24
CA LYS A 587 18.12 28.57 -6.23
C LYS A 587 19.32 27.66 -6.42
N ASP A 588 19.14 26.51 -7.05
CA ASP A 588 20.19 25.49 -7.14
C ASP A 588 20.64 25.29 -8.60
N PHE A 589 19.74 24.93 -9.52
CA PHE A 589 20.13 24.50 -10.87
C PHE A 589 20.59 25.66 -11.79
N LEU A 590 19.79 26.70 -11.95
CA LEU A 590 20.17 27.85 -12.81
C LEU A 590 21.47 28.53 -12.36
N PRO A 591 21.71 28.83 -11.06
CA PRO A 591 22.97 29.35 -10.61
C PRO A 591 24.18 28.44 -10.93
N SER A 592 24.01 27.14 -10.80
CA SER A 592 25.03 26.15 -11.15
C SER A 592 25.32 26.14 -12.65
N LEU A 593 24.29 26.09 -13.48
CA LEU A 593 24.43 26.21 -14.94
C LEU A 593 25.13 27.47 -15.37
N PHE A 594 24.77 28.62 -14.80
CA PHE A 594 25.45 29.90 -15.08
C PHE A 594 26.93 29.89 -14.69
N SER A 595 27.28 29.22 -13.58
CA SER A 595 28.68 29.08 -13.15
C SER A 595 29.48 28.28 -14.17
N TYR A 596 28.95 27.15 -14.65
CA TYR A 596 29.63 26.35 -15.68
C TYR A 596 29.76 27.11 -17.02
N VAL A 597 28.71 27.78 -17.47
CA VAL A 597 28.74 28.59 -18.69
C VAL A 597 29.78 29.73 -18.58
N ASN A 598 29.89 30.39 -17.42
CA ASN A 598 30.91 31.39 -17.16
C ASN A 598 32.33 30.82 -17.29
N ASP A 599 32.58 29.63 -16.71
CA ASP A 599 33.91 29.01 -16.77
C ASP A 599 34.27 28.54 -18.18
N LEU A 600 33.31 28.07 -18.97
CA LEU A 600 33.49 27.80 -20.39
C LEU A 600 33.85 29.09 -21.18
N ALA A 601 33.16 30.21 -20.89
CA ALA A 601 33.41 31.48 -21.54
C ALA A 601 34.81 32.05 -21.19
N CYS A 602 35.20 31.98 -19.92
CA CYS A 602 36.54 32.35 -19.47
C CYS A 602 37.61 31.46 -20.11
N THR A 603 37.41 30.15 -20.18
CA THR A 603 38.31 29.20 -20.84
C THR A 603 38.48 29.51 -22.31
N GLY A 604 37.40 29.78 -23.03
CA GLY A 604 37.42 30.14 -24.45
C GLY A 604 38.15 31.46 -24.72
N SER A 605 37.90 32.46 -23.88
CA SER A 605 38.57 33.77 -23.98
C SER A 605 40.07 33.66 -23.70
N THR A 606 40.46 32.98 -22.64
CA THR A 606 41.88 32.74 -22.26
C THR A 606 42.63 31.97 -23.34
N LYS A 607 42.02 30.95 -23.95
CA LYS A 607 42.62 30.22 -25.07
C LYS A 607 42.92 31.13 -26.27
N LYS A 608 41.97 31.98 -26.66
CA LYS A 608 42.14 32.92 -27.78
C LYS A 608 43.24 33.97 -27.49
N GLU A 609 43.34 34.40 -26.23
CA GLU A 609 44.36 35.37 -25.81
C GLU A 609 45.78 34.75 -25.83
N LEU A 610 45.94 33.53 -25.29
CA LEU A 610 47.24 32.85 -25.19
C LEU A 610 47.75 32.33 -26.53
N VAL A 611 46.88 31.86 -27.39
CA VAL A 611 47.26 31.23 -28.67
C VAL A 611 46.36 31.80 -29.79
N PRO A 612 46.78 32.87 -30.46
CA PRO A 612 46.02 33.46 -31.57
C PRO A 612 45.69 32.43 -32.66
N GLY A 613 44.43 32.33 -33.05
CA GLY A 613 43.94 31.37 -34.05
C GLY A 613 43.57 29.99 -33.54
N ILE A 614 43.66 29.71 -32.25
CA ILE A 614 43.14 28.47 -31.64
C ILE A 614 41.61 28.37 -31.84
N THR A 615 41.15 27.15 -32.05
CA THR A 615 39.69 26.90 -32.12
C THR A 615 39.06 26.82 -30.73
N THR A 616 37.90 27.45 -30.53
CA THR A 616 37.05 27.40 -29.34
C THR A 616 35.66 26.86 -29.68
N LYS A 617 35.56 26.10 -30.77
CA LYS A 617 34.31 25.66 -31.34
C LYS A 617 33.50 24.76 -30.37
N ALA A 618 34.19 23.98 -29.54
CA ALA A 618 33.55 23.12 -28.53
C ALA A 618 32.92 23.95 -27.41
N GLU A 619 33.68 24.91 -26.87
CA GLU A 619 33.19 25.80 -25.81
C GLU A 619 32.03 26.66 -26.33
N GLU A 620 32.16 27.28 -27.49
CA GLU A 620 31.11 28.10 -28.11
C GLU A 620 29.82 27.32 -28.34
N LYS A 621 29.91 26.04 -28.76
CA LYS A 621 28.76 25.16 -28.94
C LYS A 621 28.04 24.85 -27.62
N LEU A 622 28.83 24.55 -26.56
CA LEU A 622 28.27 24.27 -25.24
C LEU A 622 27.63 25.51 -24.63
N ILE A 623 28.31 26.66 -24.67
CA ILE A 623 27.78 27.94 -24.19
C ILE A 623 26.45 28.27 -24.87
N THR A 624 26.40 28.15 -26.21
CA THR A 624 25.16 28.44 -26.97
C THR A 624 24.02 27.52 -26.57
N LYS A 625 24.30 26.21 -26.45
CA LYS A 625 23.25 25.22 -26.09
C LYS A 625 22.77 25.40 -24.65
N LEU A 626 23.68 25.54 -23.70
CA LEU A 626 23.35 25.70 -22.28
C LEU A 626 22.63 27.03 -22.01
N SER A 627 23.04 28.13 -22.66
CA SER A 627 22.34 29.41 -22.54
C SER A 627 20.91 29.33 -23.06
N GLY A 628 20.69 28.69 -24.22
CA GLY A 628 19.34 28.48 -24.74
C GLY A 628 18.46 27.62 -23.84
N LEU A 629 19.03 26.56 -23.20
CA LEU A 629 18.31 25.78 -22.20
C LEU A 629 18.01 26.61 -20.95
N ALA A 630 18.94 27.45 -20.49
CA ALA A 630 18.72 28.33 -19.35
C ALA A 630 17.57 29.32 -19.60
N ASP A 631 17.49 29.90 -20.81
CA ASP A 631 16.39 30.79 -21.19
C ASP A 631 15.06 30.03 -21.16
N THR A 632 14.99 28.82 -21.79
CA THR A 632 13.82 27.97 -21.76
C THR A 632 13.39 27.65 -20.33
N ILE A 633 14.31 27.14 -19.49
CA ILE A 633 14.02 26.77 -18.09
C ILE A 633 13.49 27.97 -17.29
N SER A 634 14.04 29.15 -17.52
CA SER A 634 13.62 30.38 -16.85
C SER A 634 12.21 30.81 -17.28
N ASP A 635 11.91 30.76 -18.57
CA ASP A 635 10.62 31.17 -19.13
C ASP A 635 9.49 30.19 -18.64
N GLU A 636 9.75 28.87 -18.71
CA GLU A 636 8.78 27.87 -18.25
C GLU A 636 8.60 27.88 -16.72
N LEU A 637 9.66 28.24 -15.97
CA LEU A 637 9.55 28.44 -14.53
C LEU A 637 8.60 29.58 -14.16
N ASP A 638 8.64 30.69 -14.92
CA ASP A 638 7.73 31.82 -14.68
C ASP A 638 6.28 31.42 -15.01
N ILE A 639 6.05 30.60 -16.05
CA ILE A 639 4.75 30.01 -16.37
C ILE A 639 4.26 29.11 -15.22
N LEU A 640 5.12 28.24 -14.70
CA LEU A 640 4.78 27.36 -13.56
C LEU A 640 4.36 28.18 -12.32
N LYS A 641 5.05 29.26 -12.00
CA LYS A 641 4.70 30.16 -10.88
C LYS A 641 3.30 30.76 -11.04
N ASP A 642 2.97 31.23 -12.24
CA ASP A 642 1.64 31.81 -12.54
C ASP A 642 0.55 30.74 -12.43
N MET A 643 0.82 29.49 -12.87
CA MET A 643 -0.08 28.36 -12.72
C MET A 643 -0.31 27.98 -11.26
N ILE A 644 0.76 27.93 -10.43
CA ILE A 644 0.66 27.69 -8.98
C ILE A 644 -0.20 28.77 -8.33
N GLY A 645 0.03 30.06 -8.62
CA GLY A 645 -0.78 31.15 -8.10
C GLY A 645 -2.26 31.05 -8.50
N THR A 646 -2.55 30.53 -9.69
CA THR A 646 -3.92 30.27 -10.14
C THR A 646 -4.57 29.14 -9.34
N ALA A 647 -3.83 28.04 -9.10
CA ALA A 647 -4.31 26.89 -8.35
C ALA A 647 -4.60 27.22 -6.88
N GLU A 648 -3.75 28.05 -6.24
CA GLU A 648 -3.94 28.53 -4.85
C GLU A 648 -5.24 29.31 -4.64
N GLY A 649 -5.80 29.89 -5.70
CA GLY A 649 -7.08 30.61 -5.68
C GLY A 649 -8.31 29.74 -5.88
N MET A 650 -8.17 28.41 -6.01
CA MET A 650 -9.29 27.48 -6.25
C MET A 650 -9.84 26.92 -4.94
N ASP A 651 -11.13 27.17 -4.67
CA ASP A 651 -11.82 26.65 -3.47
C ASP A 651 -12.41 25.23 -3.67
N ASP A 652 -12.56 24.78 -4.91
CA ASP A 652 -13.14 23.46 -5.24
C ASP A 652 -12.03 22.43 -5.40
N TYR A 653 -11.96 21.46 -4.49
CA TYR A 653 -10.90 20.44 -4.47
C TYR A 653 -10.83 19.60 -5.74
N LEU A 654 -11.98 19.28 -6.37
CA LEU A 654 -11.97 18.50 -7.61
C LEU A 654 -11.40 19.32 -8.77
N LYS A 655 -11.81 20.59 -8.88
CA LYS A 655 -11.27 21.50 -9.91
C LYS A 655 -9.79 21.75 -9.70
N ALA A 656 -9.38 21.98 -8.46
CA ALA A 656 -7.97 22.14 -8.12
C ALA A 656 -7.16 20.86 -8.46
N GLY A 657 -7.62 19.69 -8.02
CA GLY A 657 -6.96 18.41 -8.32
C GLY A 657 -6.84 18.15 -9.83
N THR A 658 -7.89 18.44 -10.60
CA THR A 658 -7.88 18.32 -12.07
C THR A 658 -6.89 19.31 -12.70
N TYR A 659 -6.85 20.55 -12.20
CA TYR A 659 -5.92 21.57 -12.71
C TYR A 659 -4.45 21.20 -12.40
N TYR A 660 -4.18 20.66 -11.18
CA TYR A 660 -2.85 20.14 -10.85
C TYR A 660 -2.44 18.99 -11.77
N HIS A 661 -3.37 18.07 -12.06
CA HIS A 661 -3.09 16.95 -12.96
C HIS A 661 -2.87 17.38 -14.41
N ASP A 662 -3.84 18.09 -14.98
CA ASP A 662 -3.88 18.34 -16.43
C ASP A 662 -2.95 19.48 -16.86
N THR A 663 -2.65 20.43 -15.96
CA THR A 663 -1.94 21.65 -16.29
C THR A 663 -0.57 21.72 -15.61
N ILE A 664 -0.52 21.64 -14.29
CA ILE A 664 0.74 21.85 -13.54
C ILE A 664 1.71 20.69 -13.75
N LEU A 665 1.24 19.41 -13.72
CA LEU A 665 2.13 18.27 -14.00
C LEU A 665 2.72 18.32 -15.42
N ALA A 666 1.93 18.77 -16.42
CA ALA A 666 2.42 18.90 -17.79
C ALA A 666 3.53 19.96 -17.91
N GLU A 667 3.37 21.07 -17.20
CA GLU A 667 4.37 22.12 -17.15
C GLU A 667 5.65 21.68 -16.40
N MET A 668 5.48 20.99 -15.27
CA MET A 668 6.60 20.39 -14.55
C MET A 668 7.40 19.42 -15.41
N GLU A 669 6.74 18.64 -16.28
CA GLU A 669 7.42 17.72 -17.19
C GLU A 669 8.21 18.50 -18.26
N THR A 670 7.68 19.61 -18.77
CA THR A 670 8.40 20.49 -19.71
C THR A 670 9.69 21.02 -19.10
N ILE A 671 9.63 21.52 -17.86
CA ILE A 671 10.82 21.98 -17.11
C ILE A 671 11.79 20.82 -16.87
N ARG A 672 11.28 19.66 -16.44
CA ARG A 672 12.09 18.46 -16.19
C ARG A 672 12.92 18.07 -17.42
N LEU A 673 12.30 18.00 -18.59
CA LEU A 673 12.98 17.64 -19.84
C LEU A 673 14.10 18.63 -20.17
N ALA A 674 13.87 19.93 -20.03
CA ALA A 674 14.87 20.97 -20.29
C ALA A 674 16.03 20.91 -19.28
N VAL A 675 15.74 20.65 -18.00
CA VAL A 675 16.77 20.47 -16.96
C VAL A 675 17.60 19.22 -17.22
N ASN A 676 16.96 18.08 -17.54
CA ASN A 676 17.65 16.84 -17.87
C ASN A 676 18.54 16.97 -19.11
N ASP A 677 18.10 17.70 -20.14
CA ASP A 677 18.91 18.01 -21.33
C ASP A 677 20.16 18.88 -21.01
N ALA A 678 20.06 19.71 -20.01
CA ALA A 678 21.20 20.50 -19.52
C ALA A 678 22.13 19.64 -18.62
N GLU A 679 21.55 18.81 -17.74
CA GLU A 679 22.27 17.95 -16.79
C GLU A 679 23.30 17.06 -17.50
N VAL A 680 22.95 16.42 -18.64
CA VAL A 680 23.87 15.57 -19.42
C VAL A 680 25.07 16.32 -20.01
N LEU A 681 25.06 17.66 -20.00
CA LEU A 681 26.13 18.51 -20.55
C LEU A 681 26.98 19.16 -19.46
N ILE A 682 26.55 19.11 -18.21
CA ILE A 682 27.18 19.74 -17.07
C ILE A 682 28.00 18.68 -16.32
N PRO A 683 29.30 18.96 -16.03
CA PRO A 683 30.10 18.05 -15.21
C PRO A 683 29.52 17.90 -13.81
N GLU A 684 29.68 16.72 -13.21
CA GLU A 684 29.14 16.37 -11.88
C GLU A 684 29.55 17.39 -10.80
N ASP A 685 30.79 17.91 -10.83
CA ASP A 685 31.30 18.93 -9.88
C ASP A 685 30.51 20.25 -9.90
N TYR A 686 29.75 20.51 -10.97
CA TYR A 686 28.87 21.68 -11.07
C TYR A 686 27.42 21.38 -10.76
N LEU A 687 27.01 20.09 -10.72
CA LEU A 687 25.62 19.75 -10.43
C LEU A 687 25.31 20.01 -8.96
N PRO A 688 24.17 20.66 -8.65
CA PRO A 688 23.84 21.02 -7.28
C PRO A 688 23.25 19.84 -6.47
N TYR A 689 23.08 18.68 -7.10
CA TYR A 689 22.52 17.48 -6.51
C TYR A 689 23.10 16.22 -7.16
N PRO A 690 23.10 15.06 -6.47
CA PRO A 690 23.53 13.78 -7.02
C PRO A 690 22.69 13.32 -8.22
N THR A 691 23.37 12.77 -9.22
CA THR A 691 22.76 12.19 -10.43
C THR A 691 22.13 10.81 -10.16
N TYR A 692 21.43 10.27 -11.16
CA TYR A 692 20.89 8.90 -11.08
C TYR A 692 21.98 7.85 -10.93
N ASP A 693 23.18 8.06 -11.47
CA ASP A 693 24.34 7.17 -11.29
C ASP A 693 24.66 7.00 -9.81
N ALA A 694 24.78 8.12 -9.08
CA ALA A 694 25.09 8.11 -7.66
C ALA A 694 23.94 7.51 -6.83
N LEU A 695 22.69 7.84 -7.14
CA LEU A 695 21.54 7.38 -6.39
C LEU A 695 21.25 5.86 -6.57
N LEU A 696 21.51 5.32 -7.76
CA LEU A 696 21.13 3.94 -8.10
C LEU A 696 22.27 2.93 -8.00
N PHE A 697 23.55 3.39 -8.03
CA PHE A 697 24.67 2.47 -8.17
C PHE A 697 25.75 2.60 -7.08
N TYR A 698 25.72 3.61 -6.20
CA TYR A 698 26.79 3.85 -5.21
C TYR A 698 26.56 3.14 -3.85
N ILE A 699 25.51 2.33 -3.68
CA ILE A 699 25.28 1.50 -2.48
C ILE A 699 25.85 0.08 -2.64
#